data_5031eb89e612149fd0868300715a5ecc
#
_entry.id   5031eb89e612149fd0868300715a5ecc
#
_cell.length_a   1.000
_cell.length_b   1.000
_cell.length_c   1.000
_cell.angle_alpha   90.00
_cell.angle_beta   90.00
_cell.angle_gamma   90.00
#
_symmetry.space_group_name_H-M   'P 1'
#
loop_
_entity.id
_entity.type
_entity.pdbx_description
1 polymer ?
#
loop_
_entity_poly.entity_id
_entity_poly.type
_entity_poly.pdbx_seq_one_letter_code
_entity_poly.pdbx_strand_id
1 'polypeptide(L)'
;MKFGYFDDDHKEYVITTPKTPLPWINYLGSKSFFRLISNTSGGYAFYKDAKLLRVTRYRYNDSEMDTNGIYFYIKDGDSVWNPGWKPTQTDLDSYECRHGLGYTVFSSSKNGVAAKQESFVPVDDNCEIDRITLTNTSDSDKDLDLFSFVEFCLWNAEDDSTNFQRNFSTGEVEIEGSTIYHKTEFRERRNHYAVFSVNHPVNGFDTSRDEFVGLYNSFANPQAITEGKCHNSEAHGWQPIGAHQLKAHLAPGESTSFVFVLGYCEIVDGKKFVAPNVINKAPAKKMLARYQTNAQIDRALDELHAYWDKLLSTYKLNSSDEKLNRLVNIWNQYQCMVTFNMSRSASYYESGMGRGMGFRDSCQDLLGFVHLIPERARERIIDIANTQFADGSTYHQYQPLTKKGNADIGGGFNDDPLWLIAGTCAYLRETGDFGILDEPCAFDSNMDVAKPLLDHLRLSFNYTATHLGPHGLPLIGRADWNDCLNLNCFSDRPGQSFQTSGPSEGPVAESVFIGGMFVKYGKEFSELLRHLNLNEEADEADQKIAAMDKACQEGGWDGEWFVRAYDAYSKPVGAKECEEGEIYIEPQGMCVMAGIGKENGKAEQALKSVEERLDSKFGIVLLQPAYTKYHLELGEISSYPPGYKENAGIFCHNNPWIACAETVLGHGNRAFEVFKKTCPIYLEDISEVHRTEPYVYCQMVAGVDAPSFGEGKNSWLTGTAAWTFTAMSQYILGIQPTLDGLRVNPCIPSDVDSYKIDRAYRGQKYHITIENPSHVEKGVSQMTVDGQPVAGNVIPLDLPLGDHDIMVTMG
;
A
#
# COMPACT_ATOMS: atom_id res chain seq x y z
N MET A 1 -9.61 -21.02 -12.27
CA MET A 1 -10.92 -20.98 -11.58
C MET A 1 -11.11 -19.60 -11.00
N LYS A 2 -12.29 -19.03 -11.11
CA LYS A 2 -12.66 -17.74 -10.51
C LYS A 2 -13.42 -17.98 -9.20
N PHE A 3 -13.27 -17.06 -8.25
CA PHE A 3 -14.00 -17.04 -6.99
C PHE A 3 -14.95 -15.86 -6.90
N GLY A 4 -15.06 -15.09 -7.98
CA GLY A 4 -15.86 -13.88 -8.08
C GLY A 4 -15.82 -13.26 -9.48
N TYR A 5 -16.21 -12.00 -9.56
CA TYR A 5 -16.21 -11.21 -10.80
C TYR A 5 -16.16 -9.70 -10.50
N PHE A 6 -15.73 -8.90 -11.48
CA PHE A 6 -15.77 -7.45 -11.41
C PHE A 6 -17.16 -6.92 -11.77
N ASP A 7 -17.66 -6.02 -10.96
CA ASP A 7 -18.84 -5.17 -11.19
C ASP A 7 -18.38 -3.74 -11.43
N ASP A 8 -18.11 -3.39 -12.69
CA ASP A 8 -17.53 -2.10 -13.06
C ASP A 8 -18.49 -0.92 -12.84
N ASP A 9 -19.79 -1.16 -12.96
CA ASP A 9 -20.83 -0.12 -12.76
C ASP A 9 -20.81 0.39 -11.30
N HIS A 10 -20.56 -0.51 -10.34
CA HIS A 10 -20.48 -0.19 -8.92
C HIS A 10 -19.04 -0.02 -8.43
N LYS A 11 -18.04 -0.29 -9.26
CA LYS A 11 -16.60 -0.31 -8.88
C LYS A 11 -16.31 -1.29 -7.74
N GLU A 12 -16.84 -2.49 -7.85
CA GLU A 12 -16.76 -3.56 -6.88
C GLU A 12 -16.08 -4.81 -7.45
N TYR A 13 -15.48 -5.59 -6.56
CA TYR A 13 -15.20 -7.00 -6.82
C TYR A 13 -16.13 -7.86 -5.98
N VAL A 14 -16.90 -8.70 -6.66
CA VAL A 14 -17.94 -9.55 -6.05
C VAL A 14 -17.39 -10.95 -5.84
N ILE A 15 -17.28 -11.37 -4.58
CA ILE A 15 -16.79 -12.69 -4.16
C ILE A 15 -18.00 -13.56 -3.89
N THR A 16 -18.08 -14.71 -4.56
CA THR A 16 -19.27 -15.58 -4.54
C THR A 16 -19.14 -16.81 -3.64
N THR A 17 -18.04 -16.91 -2.91
CA THR A 17 -17.79 -18.00 -1.94
C THR A 17 -16.93 -17.49 -0.79
N PRO A 18 -17.21 -17.87 0.47
CA PRO A 18 -16.34 -17.49 1.58
C PRO A 18 -15.00 -18.23 1.56
N LYS A 19 -14.90 -19.34 0.82
CA LYS A 19 -13.72 -20.21 0.75
C LYS A 19 -12.78 -19.80 -0.41
N THR A 20 -12.29 -18.58 -0.36
CA THR A 20 -11.23 -18.10 -1.25
C THR A 20 -9.88 -18.76 -0.93
N PRO A 21 -8.90 -18.79 -1.84
CA PRO A 21 -7.59 -19.43 -1.61
C PRO A 21 -6.80 -18.87 -0.42
N LEU A 22 -6.96 -17.58 -0.14
CA LEU A 22 -6.51 -16.83 1.02
C LEU A 22 -7.67 -15.91 1.45
N PRO A 23 -7.67 -15.35 2.67
CA PRO A 23 -8.59 -14.25 2.96
C PRO A 23 -8.37 -13.11 1.98
N TRP A 24 -9.39 -12.73 1.22
CA TRP A 24 -9.34 -11.58 0.32
C TRP A 24 -9.83 -10.35 1.05
N ILE A 25 -8.98 -9.35 1.15
CA ILE A 25 -9.19 -8.22 2.06
C ILE A 25 -9.51 -6.93 1.33
N ASN A 26 -10.06 -5.98 2.10
CA ASN A 26 -10.23 -4.59 1.74
C ASN A 26 -9.73 -3.68 2.87
N TYR A 27 -9.23 -2.49 2.51
CA TYR A 27 -8.85 -1.44 3.45
C TYR A 27 -9.88 -0.33 3.40
N LEU A 28 -10.57 -0.10 4.50
CA LEU A 28 -11.57 0.96 4.64
C LEU A 28 -10.93 2.18 5.32
N GLY A 29 -11.35 3.36 4.93
CA GLY A 29 -10.85 4.63 5.47
C GLY A 29 -9.81 5.30 4.56
N SER A 30 -9.73 6.61 4.67
CA SER A 30 -8.89 7.44 3.79
C SER A 30 -8.02 8.45 4.53
N LYS A 31 -8.30 8.77 5.80
CA LYS A 31 -7.63 9.86 6.55
C LYS A 31 -6.96 9.41 7.84
N SER A 32 -7.75 9.04 8.85
CA SER A 32 -7.24 8.81 10.20
C SER A 32 -7.73 7.52 10.83
N PHE A 33 -8.98 7.15 10.64
CA PHE A 33 -9.54 5.90 11.11
C PHE A 33 -9.55 4.89 9.98
N PHE A 34 -9.08 3.69 10.25
CA PHE A 34 -8.93 2.63 9.25
C PHE A 34 -9.43 1.31 9.78
N ARG A 35 -9.96 0.51 8.86
CA ARG A 35 -10.39 -0.85 9.08
C ARG A 35 -9.84 -1.76 8.00
N LEU A 36 -9.23 -2.87 8.38
CA LEU A 36 -8.97 -4.00 7.48
C LEU A 36 -10.12 -4.98 7.63
N ILE A 37 -10.68 -5.44 6.54
CA ILE A 37 -11.78 -6.41 6.53
C ILE A 37 -11.58 -7.46 5.45
N SER A 38 -11.69 -8.74 5.82
CA SER A 38 -11.63 -9.85 4.87
C SER A 38 -13.00 -10.18 4.31
N ASN A 39 -13.03 -11.00 3.27
CA ASN A 39 -14.26 -11.58 2.74
C ASN A 39 -14.99 -12.49 3.76
N THR A 40 -14.40 -12.75 4.92
CA THR A 40 -15.03 -13.50 6.02
C THR A 40 -15.19 -12.68 7.31
N SER A 41 -15.19 -11.36 7.21
CA SER A 41 -15.33 -10.38 8.32
C SER A 41 -14.16 -10.32 9.31
N GLY A 42 -13.04 -10.98 9.02
CA GLY A 42 -11.83 -10.87 9.82
C GLY A 42 -11.15 -9.51 9.66
N GLY A 43 -10.19 -9.20 10.54
CA GLY A 43 -9.40 -7.98 10.48
C GLY A 43 -9.56 -7.10 11.73
N TYR A 44 -9.15 -5.83 11.63
CA TYR A 44 -9.06 -4.94 12.79
C TYR A 44 -9.21 -3.47 12.43
N ALA A 45 -9.54 -2.65 13.42
CA ALA A 45 -9.64 -1.20 13.31
C ALA A 45 -8.55 -0.50 14.13
N PHE A 46 -8.09 0.67 13.64
CA PHE A 46 -7.12 1.50 14.34
C PHE A 46 -7.25 2.98 13.95
N TYR A 47 -6.67 3.86 14.79
CA TYR A 47 -6.60 5.29 14.54
C TYR A 47 -5.15 5.70 14.29
N LYS A 48 -4.83 6.25 13.14
CA LYS A 48 -3.51 6.73 12.68
C LYS A 48 -2.37 5.70 12.68
N ASP A 49 -2.23 4.92 13.73
CA ASP A 49 -1.13 3.99 13.93
C ASP A 49 -1.64 2.61 14.35
N ALA A 50 -1.39 1.61 13.51
CA ALA A 50 -1.86 0.24 13.71
C ALA A 50 -1.19 -0.47 14.90
N LYS A 51 -0.02 0.01 15.35
CA LYS A 51 0.71 -0.55 16.48
C LYS A 51 0.31 0.09 17.80
N LEU A 52 0.26 1.44 17.86
CA LEU A 52 0.14 2.20 19.10
C LEU A 52 -1.27 2.74 19.38
N LEU A 53 -2.15 2.81 18.37
CA LEU A 53 -3.55 3.25 18.50
C LEU A 53 -4.51 2.21 17.90
N ARG A 54 -4.23 0.94 18.16
CA ARG A 54 -5.09 -0.19 17.79
C ARG A 54 -6.37 -0.17 18.60
N VAL A 55 -7.52 -0.17 17.93
CA VAL A 55 -8.84 -0.15 18.59
C VAL A 55 -9.33 -1.57 18.85
N THR A 56 -9.30 -2.43 17.86
CA THR A 56 -9.73 -3.83 18.01
C THR A 56 -8.57 -4.79 17.94
N ARG A 57 -8.70 -5.90 18.64
CA ARG A 57 -7.70 -6.93 18.71
C ARG A 57 -7.67 -7.77 17.44
N TYR A 58 -6.47 -8.14 17.00
CA TYR A 58 -6.24 -9.10 15.92
C TYR A 58 -4.94 -9.86 16.14
N ARG A 59 -4.94 -11.15 15.89
CA ARG A 59 -3.76 -12.02 15.96
C ARG A 59 -3.45 -12.58 14.58
N TYR A 60 -2.26 -12.29 14.07
CA TYR A 60 -1.83 -12.66 12.73
C TYR A 60 -1.56 -14.16 12.56
N ASN A 61 -0.98 -14.78 13.58
CA ASN A 61 -0.55 -16.19 13.56
C ASN A 61 -1.54 -17.09 14.29
N ASP A 62 -2.82 -16.85 14.12
CA ASP A 62 -3.85 -17.65 14.74
C ASP A 62 -4.16 -18.91 13.91
N SER A 63 -4.59 -19.96 14.55
CA SER A 63 -5.15 -21.16 13.95
C SER A 63 -6.64 -21.23 14.29
N GLU A 64 -7.48 -21.17 13.35
CA GLU A 64 -7.31 -21.04 11.89
C GLU A 64 -7.06 -19.57 11.49
N MET A 65 -6.54 -19.38 10.28
CA MET A 65 -6.29 -18.04 9.76
C MET A 65 -7.58 -17.20 9.70
N ASP A 66 -7.46 -15.89 10.03
CA ASP A 66 -8.55 -14.93 9.94
C ASP A 66 -9.70 -15.19 10.93
N THR A 67 -9.34 -15.40 12.21
CA THR A 67 -10.29 -15.74 13.28
C THR A 67 -10.68 -14.57 14.17
N ASN A 68 -10.05 -13.41 14.06
CA ASN A 68 -10.42 -12.19 14.80
C ASN A 68 -11.08 -11.18 13.87
N GLY A 69 -12.13 -10.53 14.34
CA GLY A 69 -12.87 -9.53 13.56
C GLY A 69 -13.96 -8.84 14.37
N ILE A 70 -14.77 -8.05 13.66
CA ILE A 70 -16.03 -7.52 14.17
C ILE A 70 -17.13 -8.44 13.66
N TYR A 71 -17.84 -9.09 14.59
CA TYR A 71 -18.76 -10.14 14.24
C TYR A 71 -20.20 -9.82 14.61
N PHE A 72 -21.12 -10.24 13.75
CA PHE A 72 -22.56 -10.19 13.97
C PHE A 72 -23.10 -11.61 13.85
N TYR A 73 -23.64 -12.13 14.94
CA TYR A 73 -24.23 -13.48 14.98
C TYR A 73 -25.74 -13.38 14.89
N ILE A 74 -26.32 -14.12 14.00
CA ILE A 74 -27.77 -14.24 13.84
C ILE A 74 -28.18 -15.60 14.39
N LYS A 75 -29.06 -15.60 15.39
CA LYS A 75 -29.63 -16.80 15.98
C LYS A 75 -31.11 -16.92 15.63
N ASP A 76 -31.48 -18.02 14.96
CA ASP A 76 -32.82 -18.42 14.59
C ASP A 76 -33.10 -19.81 15.19
N GLY A 77 -33.74 -19.85 16.36
CA GLY A 77 -33.84 -21.06 17.16
C GLY A 77 -32.48 -21.63 17.55
N ASP A 78 -32.17 -22.85 17.14
CA ASP A 78 -30.87 -23.50 17.38
C ASP A 78 -29.82 -23.16 16.31
N SER A 79 -30.21 -22.53 15.21
CA SER A 79 -29.29 -22.14 14.13
C SER A 79 -28.58 -20.85 14.46
N VAL A 80 -27.23 -20.85 14.42
CA VAL A 80 -26.41 -19.68 14.58
C VAL A 80 -25.49 -19.52 13.38
N TRP A 81 -25.44 -18.34 12.82
CA TRP A 81 -24.64 -18.04 11.63
C TRP A 81 -24.21 -16.57 11.57
N ASN A 82 -23.27 -16.23 10.68
CA ASN A 82 -22.75 -14.88 10.48
C ASN A 82 -22.88 -14.47 9.01
N PRO A 83 -23.20 -13.20 8.69
CA PRO A 83 -23.24 -12.72 7.30
C PRO A 83 -21.96 -12.96 6.52
N GLY A 84 -20.79 -12.78 7.14
CA GLY A 84 -19.47 -13.06 6.57
C GLY A 84 -19.01 -14.52 6.65
N TRP A 85 -19.87 -15.45 7.07
CA TRP A 85 -19.60 -16.88 7.25
C TRP A 85 -18.76 -17.22 8.50
N LYS A 86 -17.63 -16.57 8.73
CA LYS A 86 -16.87 -16.69 9.99
C LYS A 86 -17.48 -15.84 11.10
N PRO A 87 -17.27 -16.20 12.38
CA PRO A 87 -16.47 -17.34 12.87
C PRO A 87 -17.23 -18.66 12.99
N THR A 88 -18.56 -18.70 12.83
CA THR A 88 -19.34 -19.92 13.00
C THR A 88 -19.11 -20.95 11.91
N GLN A 89 -18.76 -20.54 10.71
CA GLN A 89 -18.57 -21.38 9.52
C GLN A 89 -19.79 -22.23 9.20
N THR A 90 -20.97 -21.79 9.62
CA THR A 90 -22.24 -22.42 9.30
C THR A 90 -22.50 -22.38 7.81
N ASP A 91 -22.88 -23.49 7.20
CA ASP A 91 -23.23 -23.51 5.79
C ASP A 91 -24.41 -22.59 5.51
N LEU A 92 -24.19 -21.62 4.61
CA LEU A 92 -25.17 -20.62 4.20
C LEU A 92 -25.94 -21.09 2.97
N ASP A 93 -27.22 -20.66 2.83
CA ASP A 93 -28.03 -20.95 1.66
C ASP A 93 -27.61 -20.07 0.47
N SER A 94 -27.12 -18.84 0.75
CA SER A 94 -26.47 -17.96 -0.21
C SER A 94 -25.36 -17.15 0.48
N TYR A 95 -24.35 -16.76 -0.28
CA TYR A 95 -23.26 -15.92 0.18
C TYR A 95 -22.73 -15.07 -0.97
N GLU A 96 -22.54 -13.79 -0.68
CA GLU A 96 -21.85 -12.82 -1.54
C GLU A 96 -21.14 -11.80 -0.66
N CYS A 97 -19.89 -11.48 -1.02
CA CYS A 97 -19.14 -10.38 -0.44
C CYS A 97 -18.72 -9.42 -1.56
N ARG A 98 -19.04 -8.14 -1.42
CA ARG A 98 -18.68 -7.07 -2.34
C ARG A 98 -17.65 -6.18 -1.69
N HIS A 99 -16.42 -6.15 -2.23
CA HIS A 99 -15.41 -5.18 -1.86
C HIS A 99 -15.47 -4.00 -2.82
N GLY A 100 -15.86 -2.84 -2.30
CA GLY A 100 -15.90 -1.57 -3.02
C GLY A 100 -14.85 -0.59 -2.49
N LEU A 101 -14.88 0.63 -3.01
CA LEU A 101 -13.91 1.67 -2.66
C LEU A 101 -14.23 2.27 -1.28
N GLY A 102 -13.55 1.79 -0.25
CA GLY A 102 -13.73 2.21 1.14
C GLY A 102 -14.93 1.60 1.86
N TYR A 103 -15.57 0.59 1.29
CA TYR A 103 -16.66 -0.16 1.91
C TYR A 103 -16.64 -1.64 1.55
N THR A 104 -17.35 -2.46 2.33
CA THR A 104 -17.57 -3.87 2.06
C THR A 104 -19.01 -4.25 2.40
N VAL A 105 -19.65 -5.06 1.57
CA VAL A 105 -21.02 -5.53 1.77
C VAL A 105 -21.06 -7.04 1.76
N PHE A 106 -21.62 -7.65 2.81
CA PHE A 106 -21.97 -9.06 2.83
C PHE A 106 -23.46 -9.21 2.62
N SER A 107 -23.85 -10.10 1.70
CA SER A 107 -25.24 -10.50 1.47
C SER A 107 -25.30 -12.01 1.57
N SER A 108 -26.02 -12.51 2.55
CA SER A 108 -26.10 -13.95 2.82
C SER A 108 -27.48 -14.34 3.33
N SER A 109 -27.82 -15.62 3.25
CA SER A 109 -29.08 -16.12 3.76
C SER A 109 -28.93 -17.49 4.41
N LYS A 110 -29.82 -17.77 5.37
CA LYS A 110 -29.99 -19.06 6.02
C LYS A 110 -31.40 -19.26 6.51
N ASN A 111 -32.00 -20.43 6.24
CA ASN A 111 -33.30 -20.85 6.75
C ASN A 111 -34.43 -19.82 6.53
N GLY A 112 -34.46 -19.15 5.37
CA GLY A 112 -35.47 -18.12 5.07
C GLY A 112 -35.26 -16.80 5.79
N VAL A 113 -34.08 -16.53 6.31
CA VAL A 113 -33.63 -15.21 6.78
C VAL A 113 -32.48 -14.73 5.89
N ALA A 114 -32.66 -13.57 5.26
CA ALA A 114 -31.60 -12.87 4.54
C ALA A 114 -30.98 -11.79 5.44
N ALA A 115 -29.64 -11.67 5.38
CA ALA A 115 -28.90 -10.63 6.07
C ALA A 115 -28.03 -9.86 5.08
N LYS A 116 -28.05 -8.53 5.21
CA LYS A 116 -27.12 -7.61 4.56
C LYS A 116 -26.32 -6.86 5.62
N GLN A 117 -25.01 -6.98 5.58
CA GLN A 117 -24.07 -6.19 6.40
C GLN A 117 -23.33 -5.23 5.49
N GLU A 118 -23.40 -3.93 5.76
CA GLU A 118 -22.70 -2.85 5.06
C GLU A 118 -21.71 -2.22 6.03
N SER A 119 -20.42 -2.40 5.75
CA SER A 119 -19.30 -1.93 6.60
C SER A 119 -18.52 -0.86 5.86
N PHE A 120 -18.32 0.32 6.45
CA PHE A 120 -17.55 1.41 5.84
C PHE A 120 -17.01 2.39 6.89
N VAL A 121 -16.02 3.18 6.48
CA VAL A 121 -15.49 4.29 7.28
C VAL A 121 -15.90 5.60 6.60
N PRO A 122 -16.69 6.48 7.25
CA PRO A 122 -17.05 7.78 6.71
C PRO A 122 -15.82 8.66 6.44
N VAL A 123 -15.89 9.51 5.40
CA VAL A 123 -14.74 10.30 4.93
C VAL A 123 -14.15 11.23 6.00
N ASP A 124 -15.01 11.84 6.82
CA ASP A 124 -14.63 12.89 7.78
C ASP A 124 -14.84 12.50 9.25
N ASP A 125 -14.93 11.20 9.54
CA ASP A 125 -15.12 10.72 10.91
C ASP A 125 -14.12 9.65 11.33
N ASN A 126 -13.92 9.56 12.65
CA ASN A 126 -13.03 8.57 13.26
C ASN A 126 -13.83 7.37 13.78
N CYS A 127 -14.60 6.76 12.90
CA CYS A 127 -15.41 5.59 13.23
C CYS A 127 -15.64 4.69 12.02
N GLU A 128 -15.97 3.45 12.31
CA GLU A 128 -16.54 2.47 11.40
C GLU A 128 -18.04 2.39 11.63
N ILE A 129 -18.79 2.22 10.57
CA ILE A 129 -20.24 1.99 10.56
C ILE A 129 -20.48 0.59 10.03
N ASP A 130 -21.28 -0.19 10.77
CA ASP A 130 -21.85 -1.46 10.32
C ASP A 130 -23.37 -1.38 10.36
N ARG A 131 -24.03 -1.38 9.20
CA ARG A 131 -25.48 -1.50 9.11
C ARG A 131 -25.85 -2.95 8.83
N ILE A 132 -26.60 -3.56 9.74
CA ILE A 132 -27.11 -4.93 9.61
C ILE A 132 -28.59 -4.87 9.31
N THR A 133 -29.00 -5.35 8.13
CA THR A 133 -30.41 -5.48 7.75
C THR A 133 -30.81 -6.92 7.70
N LEU A 134 -31.83 -7.30 8.47
CA LEU A 134 -32.40 -8.64 8.49
C LEU A 134 -33.76 -8.63 7.80
N THR A 135 -34.00 -9.59 6.90
CA THR A 135 -35.25 -9.73 6.15
C THR A 135 -35.77 -11.15 6.29
N ASN A 136 -37.02 -11.29 6.68
CA ASN A 136 -37.70 -12.59 6.66
C ASN A 136 -38.17 -12.92 5.24
N THR A 137 -37.53 -13.87 4.59
CA THR A 137 -37.85 -14.34 3.24
C THR A 137 -38.70 -15.64 3.24
N SER A 138 -39.10 -16.10 4.43
CA SER A 138 -39.98 -17.29 4.60
C SER A 138 -41.45 -16.92 4.64
N ASP A 139 -42.32 -17.91 4.71
CA ASP A 139 -43.79 -17.75 4.75
C ASP A 139 -44.35 -17.70 6.18
N SER A 140 -43.50 -17.75 7.20
CA SER A 140 -43.90 -17.73 8.62
C SER A 140 -43.09 -16.66 9.37
N ASP A 141 -43.68 -16.21 10.49
CA ASP A 141 -42.99 -15.25 11.38
C ASP A 141 -41.65 -15.81 11.88
N LYS A 142 -40.70 -14.91 12.05
CA LYS A 142 -39.35 -15.21 12.57
C LYS A 142 -39.08 -14.40 13.83
N ASP A 143 -38.64 -15.07 14.87
CA ASP A 143 -38.09 -14.51 16.10
C ASP A 143 -36.57 -14.69 16.09
N LEU A 144 -35.84 -13.59 15.94
CA LEU A 144 -34.40 -13.59 15.75
C LEU A 144 -33.71 -12.88 16.92
N ASP A 145 -32.56 -13.41 17.34
CA ASP A 145 -31.60 -12.69 18.17
C ASP A 145 -30.40 -12.29 17.30
N LEU A 146 -30.01 -11.03 17.36
CA LEU A 146 -28.78 -10.49 16.78
C LEU A 146 -27.81 -10.17 17.91
N PHE A 147 -26.59 -10.75 17.83
CA PHE A 147 -25.51 -10.44 18.74
C PHE A 147 -24.36 -9.74 17.98
N SER A 148 -23.91 -8.59 18.48
CA SER A 148 -22.68 -7.97 18.01
C SER A 148 -21.49 -8.38 18.88
N PHE A 149 -20.27 -8.33 18.33
CA PHE A 149 -19.07 -8.61 19.08
C PHE A 149 -17.87 -7.83 18.54
N VAL A 150 -17.18 -7.12 19.44
CA VAL A 150 -15.84 -6.56 19.21
C VAL A 150 -14.96 -6.89 20.41
N GLU A 151 -13.70 -7.25 20.18
CA GLU A 151 -12.71 -7.38 21.25
C GLU A 151 -11.78 -6.17 21.21
N PHE A 152 -11.72 -5.40 22.30
CA PHE A 152 -10.87 -4.21 22.36
C PHE A 152 -9.40 -4.58 22.58
N CYS A 153 -8.51 -3.92 21.82
CA CYS A 153 -7.09 -3.91 22.10
C CYS A 153 -6.78 -2.90 23.21
N LEU A 154 -5.78 -3.17 24.02
CA LEU A 154 -5.24 -2.20 24.99
C LEU A 154 -4.24 -1.25 24.32
N TRP A 155 -4.61 -0.72 23.17
CA TRP A 155 -3.94 0.26 22.30
C TRP A 155 -2.64 -0.22 21.65
N ASN A 156 -1.73 -0.85 22.37
CA ASN A 156 -0.46 -1.35 21.84
C ASN A 156 -0.62 -2.78 21.30
N ALA A 157 -0.68 -2.92 19.98
CA ALA A 157 -0.93 -4.19 19.33
C ALA A 157 0.21 -5.21 19.50
N GLU A 158 1.46 -4.76 19.57
CA GLU A 158 2.61 -5.65 19.77
C GLU A 158 2.61 -6.21 21.19
N ASP A 159 2.38 -5.35 22.18
CA ASP A 159 2.25 -5.77 23.56
C ASP A 159 1.06 -6.74 23.74
N ASP A 160 -0.08 -6.43 23.11
CA ASP A 160 -1.27 -7.28 23.13
C ASP A 160 -1.04 -8.66 22.51
N SER A 161 -0.22 -8.74 21.45
CA SER A 161 0.03 -10.00 20.75
C SER A 161 1.09 -10.88 21.40
N THR A 162 2.05 -10.28 22.12
CA THR A 162 3.24 -10.99 22.64
C THR A 162 3.27 -11.10 24.15
N ASN A 163 2.59 -10.21 24.88
CA ASN A 163 2.73 -10.11 26.31
C ASN A 163 1.57 -10.76 27.05
N PHE A 164 1.89 -11.82 27.80
CA PHE A 164 0.93 -12.47 28.69
C PHE A 164 0.40 -11.54 29.80
N GLN A 165 1.12 -10.48 30.17
CA GLN A 165 0.68 -9.49 31.14
C GLN A 165 -0.62 -8.81 30.79
N ARG A 166 -1.07 -8.90 29.55
CA ARG A 166 -2.41 -8.48 29.16
C ARG A 166 -3.50 -9.02 30.10
N ASN A 167 -3.32 -10.21 30.60
CA ASN A 167 -4.24 -10.79 31.56
C ASN A 167 -4.20 -10.11 32.93
N PHE A 168 -3.16 -9.34 33.23
CA PHE A 168 -3.02 -8.52 34.43
C PHE A 168 -3.26 -7.02 34.12
N SER A 169 -3.42 -6.67 32.87
CA SER A 169 -3.73 -5.34 32.45
C SER A 169 -5.24 -5.13 32.51
N THR A 170 -5.63 -4.17 33.28
CA THR A 170 -7.02 -3.95 33.60
C THR A 170 -7.75 -3.22 32.49
N GLY A 171 -8.54 -3.93 31.70
CA GLY A 171 -9.55 -3.33 30.86
C GLY A 171 -10.68 -2.77 31.73
N GLU A 172 -11.14 -1.58 31.45
CA GLU A 172 -12.23 -0.94 32.13
C GLU A 172 -13.17 -0.25 31.14
N VAL A 173 -14.46 -0.44 31.35
CA VAL A 173 -15.52 0.11 30.50
C VAL A 173 -16.45 1.01 31.31
N GLU A 174 -17.17 1.86 30.63
CA GLU A 174 -18.39 2.49 31.09
C GLU A 174 -19.53 2.12 30.14
N ILE A 175 -20.76 2.02 30.64
CA ILE A 175 -21.93 1.68 29.86
C ILE A 175 -22.99 2.77 30.08
N GLU A 176 -23.61 3.21 28.97
CA GLU A 176 -24.76 4.13 29.02
C GLU A 176 -25.76 3.75 27.93
N GLY A 177 -26.86 3.08 28.35
CA GLY A 177 -27.85 2.54 27.43
C GLY A 177 -27.26 1.47 26.52
N SER A 178 -27.27 1.70 25.20
CA SER A 178 -26.70 0.84 24.17
C SER A 178 -25.26 1.21 23.78
N THR A 179 -24.59 2.02 24.60
CA THR A 179 -23.23 2.49 24.31
C THR A 179 -22.23 1.96 25.32
N ILE A 180 -21.19 1.32 24.84
CA ILE A 180 -20.05 0.78 25.60
C ILE A 180 -18.84 1.66 25.32
N TYR A 181 -18.20 2.18 26.35
CA TYR A 181 -17.01 3.04 26.27
C TYR A 181 -15.81 2.28 26.86
N HIS A 182 -14.82 2.01 26.00
CA HIS A 182 -13.53 1.44 26.41
C HIS A 182 -12.58 2.57 26.81
N LYS A 183 -12.45 2.81 28.11
CA LYS A 183 -11.73 3.96 28.67
C LYS A 183 -10.33 3.66 29.21
N THR A 184 -9.88 2.42 29.13
CA THR A 184 -8.64 1.93 29.72
C THR A 184 -7.44 2.75 29.29
N GLU A 185 -6.59 3.11 30.26
CA GLU A 185 -5.26 3.69 30.03
C GLU A 185 -4.23 2.61 30.41
N PHE A 186 -3.55 2.07 29.39
CA PHE A 186 -2.57 1.02 29.61
C PHE A 186 -1.16 1.52 29.23
N ARG A 187 -0.24 1.51 30.23
CA ARG A 187 1.15 1.97 30.13
C ARG A 187 1.35 3.45 29.78
N GLU A 188 0.38 4.09 29.15
CA GLU A 188 0.42 5.50 28.78
C GLU A 188 -0.89 6.18 29.19
N ARG A 189 -0.80 7.38 29.75
CA ARG A 189 -1.97 8.23 29.97
C ARG A 189 -2.23 9.03 28.71
N ARG A 190 -3.34 8.75 28.06
CA ARG A 190 -3.79 9.45 26.85
C ARG A 190 -5.22 9.97 27.05
N ASN A 191 -5.49 11.13 26.48
CA ASN A 191 -6.83 11.72 26.51
C ASN A 191 -7.71 11.14 25.40
N HIS A 192 -7.93 9.83 25.40
CA HIS A 192 -8.70 9.13 24.40
C HIS A 192 -9.52 7.98 24.99
N TYR A 193 -10.48 7.51 24.23
CA TYR A 193 -11.23 6.28 24.47
C TYR A 193 -11.85 5.76 23.17
N ALA A 194 -12.22 4.47 23.14
CA ALA A 194 -13.04 3.90 22.08
C ALA A 194 -14.50 3.80 22.51
N VAL A 195 -15.40 3.78 21.54
CA VAL A 195 -16.84 3.63 21.76
C VAL A 195 -17.41 2.60 20.78
N PHE A 196 -18.27 1.72 21.29
CA PHE A 196 -19.05 0.80 20.49
C PHE A 196 -20.54 0.95 20.88
N SER A 197 -21.38 1.24 19.90
CA SER A 197 -22.79 1.59 20.15
C SER A 197 -23.70 1.07 19.06
N VAL A 198 -24.97 0.81 19.41
CA VAL A 198 -26.03 0.56 18.44
C VAL A 198 -27.17 1.55 18.59
N ASN A 199 -27.82 1.89 17.49
CA ASN A 199 -28.91 2.89 17.43
C ASN A 199 -30.25 2.42 18.01
N HIS A 200 -30.32 1.23 18.62
CA HIS A 200 -31.51 0.65 19.23
C HIS A 200 -31.30 0.36 20.72
N PRO A 201 -32.35 0.33 21.53
CA PRO A 201 -32.28 -0.22 22.89
C PRO A 201 -31.87 -1.69 22.81
N VAL A 202 -30.95 -2.09 23.67
CA VAL A 202 -30.46 -3.48 23.73
C VAL A 202 -31.28 -4.33 24.69
N ASN A 203 -31.42 -5.61 24.42
CA ASN A 203 -32.03 -6.60 25.29
C ASN A 203 -31.05 -7.13 26.34
N GLY A 204 -29.76 -6.98 26.06
CA GLY A 204 -28.66 -7.34 26.94
C GLY A 204 -27.33 -6.89 26.34
N PHE A 205 -26.29 -6.89 27.15
CA PHE A 205 -24.92 -6.60 26.74
C PHE A 205 -23.93 -7.44 27.52
N ASP A 206 -22.71 -7.58 27.01
CA ASP A 206 -21.58 -8.10 27.76
C ASP A 206 -20.32 -7.28 27.43
N THR A 207 -19.50 -7.02 28.43
CA THR A 207 -18.21 -6.37 28.28
C THR A 207 -17.05 -7.19 28.83
N SER A 208 -17.34 -8.32 29.49
CA SER A 208 -16.37 -9.34 29.89
C SER A 208 -16.28 -10.44 28.83
N ARG A 209 -15.08 -10.71 28.33
CA ARG A 209 -14.85 -11.76 27.34
C ARG A 209 -15.20 -13.15 27.90
N ASP A 210 -14.86 -13.40 29.16
CA ASP A 210 -15.09 -14.70 29.77
C ASP A 210 -16.58 -15.00 29.94
N GLU A 211 -17.40 -13.98 30.21
CA GLU A 211 -18.85 -14.12 30.31
C GLU A 211 -19.53 -14.30 28.95
N PHE A 212 -19.04 -13.62 27.91
CA PHE A 212 -19.63 -13.74 26.57
C PHE A 212 -19.16 -14.97 25.83
N VAL A 213 -17.83 -15.18 25.74
CA VAL A 213 -17.24 -16.30 24.98
C VAL A 213 -17.27 -17.59 25.80
N GLY A 214 -16.99 -17.53 27.11
CA GLY A 214 -16.77 -18.68 27.96
C GLY A 214 -15.31 -19.16 27.93
N LEU A 215 -14.82 -19.69 29.07
CA LEU A 215 -13.42 -20.08 29.21
C LEU A 215 -12.98 -21.19 28.27
N TYR A 216 -13.89 -22.10 27.93
CA TYR A 216 -13.62 -23.31 27.13
C TYR A 216 -14.27 -23.27 25.73
N ASN A 217 -14.89 -22.16 25.39
CA ASN A 217 -15.51 -21.92 24.08
C ASN A 217 -14.64 -21.09 23.17
N SER A 218 -15.07 -20.92 21.93
CA SER A 218 -14.41 -20.10 20.91
C SER A 218 -15.38 -19.08 20.33
N PHE A 219 -14.90 -18.24 19.42
CA PHE A 219 -15.77 -17.33 18.67
C PHE A 219 -16.77 -18.08 17.78
N ALA A 220 -16.52 -19.32 17.43
CA ALA A 220 -17.47 -20.13 16.67
C ALA A 220 -18.72 -20.52 17.49
N ASN A 221 -18.60 -20.60 18.81
CA ASN A 221 -19.67 -21.03 19.71
C ASN A 221 -19.63 -20.29 21.06
N PRO A 222 -19.77 -18.96 21.09
CA PRO A 222 -19.75 -18.19 22.33
C PRO A 222 -20.86 -18.64 23.30
N GLN A 223 -20.57 -18.70 24.60
CA GLN A 223 -21.47 -19.14 25.63
C GLN A 223 -22.78 -18.33 25.65
N ALA A 224 -22.70 -17.00 25.63
CA ALA A 224 -23.87 -16.12 25.63
C ALA A 224 -24.82 -16.39 24.45
N ILE A 225 -24.26 -16.71 23.27
CA ILE A 225 -25.04 -17.02 22.06
C ILE A 225 -25.67 -18.42 22.18
N THR A 226 -24.91 -19.40 22.69
CA THR A 226 -25.44 -20.74 22.94
C THR A 226 -26.61 -20.69 23.92
N GLU A 227 -26.49 -19.95 25.02
CA GLU A 227 -27.54 -19.74 26.01
C GLU A 227 -28.66 -18.80 25.52
N GLY A 228 -28.45 -18.05 24.45
CA GLY A 228 -29.43 -17.12 23.85
C GLY A 228 -29.59 -15.83 24.64
N LYS A 229 -28.63 -15.45 25.46
CA LYS A 229 -28.68 -14.19 26.25
C LYS A 229 -27.31 -13.68 26.64
N CYS A 230 -27.15 -12.36 26.68
CA CYS A 230 -26.08 -11.68 27.38
C CYS A 230 -26.35 -11.59 28.88
N HIS A 231 -25.29 -11.52 29.69
CA HIS A 231 -25.35 -11.56 31.16
C HIS A 231 -25.31 -10.17 31.80
N ASN A 232 -25.20 -9.11 31.01
CA ASN A 232 -24.96 -7.72 31.42
C ASN A 232 -23.68 -7.57 32.27
N SER A 233 -22.64 -8.27 31.86
CA SER A 233 -21.33 -8.24 32.51
C SER A 233 -20.62 -6.91 32.28
N GLU A 234 -19.94 -6.41 33.33
CA GLU A 234 -19.13 -5.20 33.30
C GLU A 234 -17.66 -5.55 33.53
N ALA A 235 -16.80 -5.20 32.57
CA ALA A 235 -15.37 -5.45 32.68
C ALA A 235 -14.71 -4.44 33.61
N HIS A 236 -14.24 -4.93 34.74
CA HIS A 236 -13.34 -4.26 35.67
C HIS A 236 -12.08 -5.11 35.84
N GLY A 237 -11.09 -4.83 35.05
CA GLY A 237 -9.95 -5.68 34.84
C GLY A 237 -10.18 -6.66 33.71
N TRP A 238 -9.13 -7.36 33.27
CA TRP A 238 -9.16 -8.39 32.26
C TRP A 238 -9.53 -7.90 30.86
N GLN A 239 -10.14 -8.75 30.06
CA GLN A 239 -10.29 -8.61 28.62
C GLN A 239 -11.60 -7.89 28.26
N PRO A 240 -11.56 -6.57 27.98
CA PRO A 240 -12.75 -5.84 27.64
C PRO A 240 -13.21 -6.17 26.22
N ILE A 241 -14.51 -6.40 26.08
CA ILE A 241 -15.21 -6.56 24.81
C ILE A 241 -16.37 -5.59 24.73
N GLY A 242 -16.97 -5.47 23.55
CA GLY A 242 -18.28 -4.87 23.35
C GLY A 242 -19.20 -5.89 22.68
N ALA A 243 -20.23 -6.31 23.36
CA ALA A 243 -21.25 -7.18 22.81
C ALA A 243 -22.64 -6.65 23.17
N HIS A 244 -23.55 -6.67 22.19
CA HIS A 244 -24.96 -6.32 22.37
C HIS A 244 -25.84 -7.49 21.95
N GLN A 245 -27.00 -7.66 22.62
CA GLN A 245 -28.07 -8.53 22.19
C GLN A 245 -29.28 -7.69 21.79
N LEU A 246 -29.82 -7.96 20.63
CA LEU A 246 -31.01 -7.33 20.06
C LEU A 246 -31.98 -8.41 19.62
N LYS A 247 -33.28 -8.18 19.75
CA LYS A 247 -34.33 -9.08 19.31
C LYS A 247 -35.10 -8.47 18.18
N ALA A 248 -35.45 -9.27 17.17
CA ALA A 248 -36.28 -8.88 16.07
C ALA A 248 -37.38 -9.91 15.84
N HIS A 249 -38.63 -9.44 15.80
CA HIS A 249 -39.79 -10.22 15.34
C HIS A 249 -40.13 -9.73 13.94
N LEU A 250 -40.13 -10.62 12.94
CA LEU A 250 -40.34 -10.26 11.54
C LEU A 250 -41.45 -11.12 10.94
N ALA A 251 -42.52 -10.51 10.49
CA ALA A 251 -43.52 -11.15 9.64
C ALA A 251 -42.93 -11.50 8.25
N PRO A 252 -43.56 -12.41 7.46
CA PRO A 252 -43.12 -12.72 6.11
C PRO A 252 -42.93 -11.46 5.25
N GLY A 253 -41.76 -11.30 4.64
CA GLY A 253 -41.39 -10.14 3.83
C GLY A 253 -40.97 -8.90 4.60
N GLU A 254 -41.06 -8.89 5.93
CA GLU A 254 -40.65 -7.75 6.76
C GLU A 254 -39.12 -7.68 6.92
N SER A 255 -38.60 -6.46 7.06
CA SER A 255 -37.19 -6.15 7.27
C SER A 255 -36.98 -5.19 8.44
N THR A 256 -35.89 -5.36 9.15
CA THR A 256 -35.41 -4.39 10.16
C THR A 256 -33.91 -4.15 9.99
N SER A 257 -33.44 -2.95 10.42
CA SER A 257 -32.04 -2.57 10.31
C SER A 257 -31.51 -2.05 11.64
N PHE A 258 -30.29 -2.46 11.98
CA PHE A 258 -29.53 -2.00 13.13
C PHE A 258 -28.24 -1.35 12.67
N VAL A 259 -27.89 -0.19 13.24
CA VAL A 259 -26.69 0.55 12.91
C VAL A 259 -25.72 0.50 14.09
N PHE A 260 -24.59 -0.11 13.91
CA PHE A 260 -23.49 -0.15 14.88
C PHE A 260 -22.42 0.85 14.50
N VAL A 261 -21.83 1.50 15.50
CA VAL A 261 -20.73 2.47 15.36
C VAL A 261 -19.61 2.07 16.28
N LEU A 262 -18.43 1.76 15.70
CA LEU A 262 -17.18 1.62 16.44
C LEU A 262 -16.33 2.87 16.21
N GLY A 263 -16.09 3.66 17.23
CA GLY A 263 -15.42 4.94 17.07
C GLY A 263 -14.25 5.16 18.02
N TYR A 264 -13.39 6.11 17.65
CA TYR A 264 -12.29 6.61 18.44
C TYR A 264 -12.49 8.09 18.76
N CYS A 265 -12.39 8.43 20.05
CA CYS A 265 -12.54 9.80 20.53
C CYS A 265 -11.24 10.27 21.19
N GLU A 266 -10.65 11.33 20.64
CA GLU A 266 -9.54 12.06 21.25
C GLU A 266 -10.05 13.33 21.90
N ILE A 267 -9.61 13.62 23.12
CA ILE A 267 -10.02 14.79 23.88
C ILE A 267 -8.87 15.80 23.90
N VAL A 268 -8.94 16.75 22.98
CA VAL A 268 -7.87 17.74 22.72
C VAL A 268 -7.56 18.59 23.95
N ASP A 269 -8.56 18.93 24.76
CA ASP A 269 -8.40 19.82 25.93
C ASP A 269 -7.82 19.13 27.17
N GLY A 270 -7.38 17.88 27.07
CA GLY A 270 -6.76 17.15 28.17
C GLY A 270 -7.68 16.75 29.32
N LYS A 271 -9.00 16.90 29.15
CA LYS A 271 -10.02 16.61 30.20
C LYS A 271 -10.81 15.35 29.85
N LYS A 272 -10.12 14.23 29.82
CA LYS A 272 -10.78 12.94 29.60
C LYS A 272 -11.86 12.63 30.64
N PHE A 273 -11.62 12.98 31.89
CA PHE A 273 -12.55 12.70 32.99
C PHE A 273 -13.27 13.97 33.44
N VAL A 274 -14.59 13.90 33.59
CA VAL A 274 -15.47 14.97 34.13
C VAL A 274 -15.74 14.84 35.62
N ALA A 275 -15.55 13.63 36.18
CA ALA A 275 -15.58 13.29 37.58
C ALA A 275 -14.60 12.13 37.82
N PRO A 276 -14.29 11.78 39.11
CA PRO A 276 -13.45 10.62 39.38
C PRO A 276 -13.94 9.37 38.65
N ASN A 277 -13.08 8.84 37.77
CA ASN A 277 -13.33 7.66 36.95
C ASN A 277 -14.52 7.74 35.97
N VAL A 278 -15.07 8.91 35.68
CA VAL A 278 -16.16 9.13 34.72
C VAL A 278 -15.64 9.92 33.52
N ILE A 279 -15.67 9.32 32.34
CA ILE A 279 -15.17 9.95 31.10
C ILE A 279 -16.11 11.03 30.58
N ASN A 280 -15.54 11.99 29.85
CA ASN A 280 -16.30 12.95 29.04
C ASN A 280 -16.87 12.27 27.80
N LYS A 281 -18.14 11.95 27.84
CA LYS A 281 -18.86 11.26 26.75
C LYS A 281 -19.34 12.20 25.63
N ALA A 282 -19.19 13.52 25.77
CA ALA A 282 -19.72 14.48 24.80
C ALA A 282 -19.16 14.29 23.37
N PRO A 283 -17.85 14.03 23.14
CA PRO A 283 -17.33 13.75 21.80
C PRO A 283 -17.99 12.54 21.14
N ALA A 284 -18.13 11.43 21.88
CA ALA A 284 -18.78 10.23 21.38
C ALA A 284 -20.26 10.47 21.04
N LYS A 285 -21.00 11.13 21.95
CA LYS A 285 -22.41 11.48 21.71
C LYS A 285 -22.60 12.33 20.45
N LYS A 286 -21.69 13.29 20.22
CA LYS A 286 -21.69 14.10 19.00
C LYS A 286 -21.44 13.26 17.74
N MET A 287 -20.52 12.31 17.78
CA MET A 287 -20.25 11.37 16.68
C MET A 287 -21.48 10.48 16.44
N LEU A 288 -21.97 9.80 17.46
CA LEU A 288 -23.08 8.86 17.37
C LEU A 288 -24.38 9.51 16.86
N ALA A 289 -24.63 10.78 17.18
CA ALA A 289 -25.81 11.51 16.72
C ALA A 289 -25.90 11.66 15.20
N ARG A 290 -24.79 11.48 14.47
CA ARG A 290 -24.74 11.55 13.01
C ARG A 290 -25.16 10.25 12.31
N TYR A 291 -25.31 9.15 13.05
CA TYR A 291 -25.49 7.80 12.50
C TYR A 291 -26.64 7.04 13.17
N GLN A 292 -27.77 7.71 13.42
CA GLN A 292 -28.90 7.14 14.13
C GLN A 292 -29.97 6.54 13.21
N THR A 293 -30.00 6.96 11.95
CA THR A 293 -31.06 6.57 10.99
C THR A 293 -30.49 6.06 9.68
N ASN A 294 -31.24 5.19 8.99
CA ASN A 294 -30.84 4.69 7.67
C ASN A 294 -30.56 5.85 6.69
N ALA A 295 -31.35 6.92 6.68
CA ALA A 295 -31.13 8.07 5.81
C ALA A 295 -29.80 8.80 6.09
N GLN A 296 -29.31 8.79 7.34
CA GLN A 296 -27.99 9.34 7.66
C GLN A 296 -26.87 8.42 7.17
N ILE A 297 -27.06 7.10 7.23
CA ILE A 297 -26.10 6.12 6.72
C ILE A 297 -26.03 6.19 5.20
N ASP A 298 -27.18 6.22 4.51
CA ASP A 298 -27.23 6.34 3.05
C ASP A 298 -26.49 7.61 2.59
N ARG A 299 -26.69 8.74 3.27
CA ARG A 299 -25.95 9.97 2.96
C ARG A 299 -24.45 9.82 3.15
N ALA A 300 -24.01 9.18 4.23
CA ALA A 300 -22.58 8.98 4.47
C ALA A 300 -21.93 8.04 3.43
N LEU A 301 -22.67 7.06 2.93
CA LEU A 301 -22.25 6.22 1.80
C LEU A 301 -22.21 7.02 0.50
N ASP A 302 -23.20 7.85 0.21
CA ASP A 302 -23.20 8.72 -0.97
C ASP A 302 -22.02 9.70 -0.95
N GLU A 303 -21.69 10.26 0.22
CA GLU A 303 -20.51 11.12 0.43
C GLU A 303 -19.20 10.35 0.18
N LEU A 304 -19.10 9.09 0.60
CA LEU A 304 -17.95 8.22 0.33
C LEU A 304 -17.81 7.91 -1.17
N HIS A 305 -18.91 7.57 -1.84
CA HIS A 305 -18.91 7.35 -3.29
C HIS A 305 -18.46 8.61 -4.05
N ALA A 306 -19.06 9.76 -3.72
CA ALA A 306 -18.70 11.04 -4.34
C ALA A 306 -17.22 11.43 -4.10
N TYR A 307 -16.67 11.12 -2.93
CA TYR A 307 -15.25 11.31 -2.63
C TYR A 307 -14.36 10.52 -3.59
N TRP A 308 -14.63 9.23 -3.78
CA TRP A 308 -13.87 8.39 -4.69
C TRP A 308 -14.07 8.77 -6.16
N ASP A 309 -15.30 9.09 -6.58
CA ASP A 309 -15.57 9.55 -7.95
C ASP A 309 -14.78 10.80 -8.30
N LYS A 310 -14.68 11.74 -7.35
CA LYS A 310 -13.88 12.95 -7.52
C LYS A 310 -12.39 12.62 -7.68
N LEU A 311 -11.83 11.75 -6.82
CA LEU A 311 -10.41 11.38 -6.89
C LEU A 311 -10.07 10.66 -8.18
N LEU A 312 -10.86 9.66 -8.56
CA LEU A 312 -10.64 8.87 -9.77
C LEU A 312 -10.86 9.67 -11.07
N SER A 313 -11.50 10.83 -11.00
CA SER A 313 -11.66 11.71 -12.16
C SER A 313 -10.39 12.48 -12.54
N THR A 314 -9.33 12.43 -11.71
CA THR A 314 -8.06 13.12 -11.98
C THR A 314 -7.26 12.47 -13.12
N TYR A 315 -7.42 11.17 -13.30
CA TYR A 315 -6.81 10.41 -14.40
C TYR A 315 -7.77 9.31 -14.85
N LYS A 316 -8.20 9.34 -16.10
CA LYS A 316 -9.17 8.40 -16.63
C LYS A 316 -8.81 7.95 -18.04
N LEU A 317 -8.63 6.65 -18.22
CA LEU A 317 -8.33 6.00 -19.50
C LEU A 317 -9.61 5.48 -20.15
N ASN A 318 -9.71 5.65 -21.45
CA ASN A 318 -10.71 4.99 -22.31
C ASN A 318 -9.99 4.36 -23.50
N SER A 319 -9.83 3.05 -23.46
CA SER A 319 -9.20 2.23 -24.50
C SER A 319 -10.12 1.05 -24.87
N SER A 320 -9.73 0.30 -25.91
CA SER A 320 -10.43 -0.94 -26.29
C SER A 320 -10.21 -2.12 -25.31
N ASP A 321 -9.22 -2.02 -24.41
CA ASP A 321 -8.96 -3.03 -23.36
C ASP A 321 -9.72 -2.69 -22.07
N GLU A 322 -10.87 -3.33 -21.85
CA GLU A 322 -11.70 -3.11 -20.67
C GLU A 322 -10.99 -3.48 -19.36
N LYS A 323 -10.11 -4.50 -19.37
CA LYS A 323 -9.32 -4.88 -18.19
C LYS A 323 -8.33 -3.78 -17.82
N LEU A 324 -7.69 -3.18 -18.81
CA LEU A 324 -6.77 -2.07 -18.62
C LEU A 324 -7.52 -0.82 -18.09
N ASN A 325 -8.68 -0.50 -18.69
CA ASN A 325 -9.52 0.61 -18.23
C ASN A 325 -9.92 0.43 -16.76
N ARG A 326 -10.39 -0.75 -16.38
CA ARG A 326 -10.77 -1.11 -14.99
C ARG A 326 -9.61 -0.93 -14.02
N LEU A 327 -8.44 -1.45 -14.39
CA LEU A 327 -7.24 -1.34 -13.56
C LEU A 327 -6.83 0.11 -13.34
N VAL A 328 -6.60 0.85 -14.43
CA VAL A 328 -6.08 2.22 -14.39
C VAL A 328 -7.07 3.19 -13.75
N ASN A 329 -8.36 3.05 -14.06
CA ASN A 329 -9.39 3.99 -13.60
C ASN A 329 -9.86 3.75 -12.17
N ILE A 330 -9.69 2.54 -11.63
CA ILE A 330 -10.27 2.15 -10.34
C ILE A 330 -9.21 1.57 -9.41
N TRP A 331 -8.84 0.31 -9.65
CA TRP A 331 -8.19 -0.51 -8.64
C TRP A 331 -6.74 -0.12 -8.35
N ASN A 332 -5.98 0.26 -9.39
CA ASN A 332 -4.59 0.68 -9.16
C ASN A 332 -4.51 2.01 -8.40
N GLN A 333 -5.37 2.98 -8.73
CA GLN A 333 -5.41 4.25 -7.98
C GLN A 333 -5.92 4.05 -6.54
N TYR A 334 -6.89 3.16 -6.35
CA TYR A 334 -7.36 2.78 -5.01
C TYR A 334 -6.24 2.15 -4.18
N GLN A 335 -5.51 1.19 -4.75
CA GLN A 335 -4.37 0.58 -4.07
C GLN A 335 -3.25 1.60 -3.78
N CYS A 336 -2.97 2.53 -4.71
CA CYS A 336 -2.01 3.62 -4.47
C CYS A 336 -2.40 4.49 -3.27
N MET A 337 -3.69 4.82 -3.10
CA MET A 337 -4.19 5.53 -1.92
C MET A 337 -3.95 4.74 -0.63
N VAL A 338 -4.30 3.46 -0.62
CA VAL A 338 -4.11 2.59 0.54
C VAL A 338 -2.63 2.46 0.88
N THR A 339 -1.78 2.21 -0.12
CA THR A 339 -0.33 2.07 0.06
C THR A 339 0.28 3.37 0.57
N PHE A 340 -0.11 4.53 0.04
CA PHE A 340 0.33 5.82 0.54
C PHE A 340 -0.05 6.02 2.02
N ASN A 341 -1.28 5.68 2.40
CA ASN A 341 -1.75 5.83 3.79
C ASN A 341 -0.97 4.95 4.77
N MET A 342 -0.74 3.71 4.39
CA MET A 342 -0.22 2.66 5.28
C MET A 342 1.29 2.49 5.16
N SER A 343 1.91 2.84 4.03
CA SER A 343 3.24 2.33 3.66
C SER A 343 3.26 0.81 3.86
N ARG A 344 4.05 0.30 4.81
CA ARG A 344 4.05 -1.12 5.21
C ARG A 344 3.67 -1.28 6.68
N SER A 345 3.16 -0.21 7.32
CA SER A 345 2.95 -0.14 8.79
C SER A 345 1.72 -0.91 9.28
N ALA A 346 0.78 -1.23 8.41
CA ALA A 346 -0.47 -1.93 8.74
C ALA A 346 -0.74 -3.07 7.77
N SER A 347 0.27 -3.86 7.44
CA SER A 347 0.16 -5.00 6.55
C SER A 347 -0.67 -6.13 7.17
N TYR A 348 -1.48 -6.79 6.35
CA TYR A 348 -2.22 -7.99 6.76
C TYR A 348 -1.36 -9.26 6.67
N TYR A 349 -0.51 -9.36 5.65
CA TYR A 349 0.21 -10.59 5.32
C TYR A 349 1.72 -10.54 5.59
N GLU A 350 2.36 -9.37 5.45
CA GLU A 350 3.82 -9.27 5.51
C GLU A 350 4.32 -9.17 6.95
N SER A 351 4.29 -7.97 7.50
CA SER A 351 4.88 -7.67 8.81
C SER A 351 3.86 -7.31 9.87
N GLY A 352 2.56 -7.45 9.56
CA GLY A 352 1.49 -7.06 10.47
C GLY A 352 1.61 -5.61 10.89
N MET A 353 1.90 -5.36 12.18
CA MET A 353 2.17 -4.04 12.75
C MET A 353 3.66 -3.80 13.05
N GLY A 354 4.55 -4.67 12.60
CA GLY A 354 5.96 -4.66 13.00
C GLY A 354 6.80 -3.56 12.34
N ARG A 355 6.39 -3.05 11.18
CA ARG A 355 7.12 -2.01 10.44
C ARG A 355 6.56 -0.61 10.70
N GLY A 356 7.46 0.39 10.62
CA GLY A 356 7.09 1.80 10.52
C GLY A 356 6.75 2.20 9.09
N MET A 357 6.75 3.51 8.84
CA MET A 357 6.70 4.09 7.50
C MET A 357 8.11 4.04 6.92
N GLY A 358 8.33 3.30 5.84
CA GLY A 358 9.62 3.24 5.17
C GLY A 358 9.97 4.58 4.51
N PHE A 359 11.23 5.01 4.61
CA PHE A 359 11.71 6.23 3.96
C PHE A 359 11.59 6.10 2.43
N ARG A 360 12.26 5.10 1.84
CA ARG A 360 12.18 4.82 0.39
C ARG A 360 10.78 4.45 -0.04
N ASP A 361 10.10 3.62 0.74
CA ASP A 361 8.74 3.17 0.45
C ASP A 361 7.79 4.35 0.29
N SER A 362 7.81 5.29 1.26
CA SER A 362 6.96 6.47 1.23
C SER A 362 7.26 7.40 0.06
N CYS A 363 8.55 7.56 -0.31
CA CYS A 363 8.94 8.34 -1.48
C CYS A 363 8.47 7.71 -2.80
N GLN A 364 8.50 6.38 -2.91
CA GLN A 364 8.03 5.68 -4.10
C GLN A 364 6.50 5.63 -4.18
N ASP A 365 5.82 5.45 -3.04
CA ASP A 365 4.36 5.47 -2.97
C ASP A 365 3.79 6.82 -3.44
N LEU A 366 4.53 7.93 -3.25
CA LEU A 366 4.19 9.26 -3.78
C LEU A 366 4.03 9.26 -5.30
N LEU A 367 4.81 8.47 -6.04
CA LEU A 367 4.76 8.43 -7.50
C LEU A 367 3.38 8.03 -8.05
N GLY A 368 2.68 7.16 -7.34
CA GLY A 368 1.33 6.71 -7.70
C GLY A 368 0.21 7.50 -7.00
N PHE A 369 0.55 8.47 -6.15
CA PHE A 369 -0.42 9.16 -5.31
C PHE A 369 -0.52 10.67 -5.57
N VAL A 370 0.56 11.31 -5.98
CA VAL A 370 0.69 12.78 -6.04
C VAL A 370 -0.42 13.47 -6.84
N HIS A 371 -0.94 12.80 -7.87
CA HIS A 371 -2.03 13.33 -8.70
C HIS A 371 -3.41 13.27 -8.02
N LEU A 372 -3.58 12.45 -6.97
CA LEU A 372 -4.84 12.28 -6.25
C LEU A 372 -5.07 13.39 -5.22
N ILE A 373 -4.13 13.57 -4.29
CA ILE A 373 -4.21 14.59 -3.23
C ILE A 373 -2.82 15.20 -3.00
N PRO A 374 -2.45 16.21 -3.82
CA PRO A 374 -1.12 16.84 -3.77
C PRO A 374 -0.75 17.40 -2.40
N GLU A 375 -1.72 17.94 -1.66
CA GLU A 375 -1.48 18.54 -0.34
C GLU A 375 -0.96 17.52 0.67
N ARG A 376 -1.48 16.30 0.64
CA ARG A 376 -1.00 15.22 1.50
C ARG A 376 0.35 14.66 1.05
N ALA A 377 0.61 14.69 -0.25
CA ALA A 377 1.93 14.37 -0.79
C ALA A 377 2.98 15.36 -0.28
N ARG A 378 2.66 16.66 -0.26
CA ARG A 378 3.50 17.73 0.29
C ARG A 378 3.84 17.49 1.76
N GLU A 379 2.83 17.21 2.58
CA GLU A 379 3.02 16.89 4.00
C GLU A 379 3.95 15.68 4.18
N ARG A 380 3.77 14.64 3.39
CA ARG A 380 4.59 13.42 3.44
C ARG A 380 6.05 13.69 3.08
N ILE A 381 6.33 14.52 2.08
CA ILE A 381 7.71 14.90 1.71
C ILE A 381 8.40 15.59 2.88
N ILE A 382 7.71 16.50 3.56
CA ILE A 382 8.25 17.21 4.74
C ILE A 382 8.47 16.23 5.90
N ASP A 383 7.51 15.34 6.19
CA ASP A 383 7.65 14.29 7.21
C ASP A 383 8.93 13.45 6.97
N ILE A 384 9.14 13.02 5.72
CA ILE A 384 10.30 12.22 5.33
C ILE A 384 11.59 13.01 5.48
N ALA A 385 11.65 14.23 4.94
CA ALA A 385 12.83 15.09 4.99
C ALA A 385 13.28 15.38 6.43
N ASN A 386 12.33 15.53 7.36
CA ASN A 386 12.61 15.74 8.79
C ASN A 386 13.37 14.58 9.47
N THR A 387 13.46 13.42 8.84
CA THR A 387 14.16 12.25 9.37
C THR A 387 15.58 12.08 8.78
N GLN A 388 15.99 12.94 7.85
CA GLN A 388 17.34 12.92 7.28
C GLN A 388 18.39 13.37 8.32
N PHE A 389 19.60 12.83 8.24
CA PHE A 389 20.75 13.29 9.02
C PHE A 389 21.48 14.45 8.32
N ALA A 390 22.26 15.21 9.11
CA ALA A 390 22.97 16.38 8.60
C ALA A 390 24.08 16.05 7.58
N ASP A 391 24.54 14.80 7.50
CA ASP A 391 25.48 14.33 6.49
C ASP A 391 24.82 13.89 5.17
N GLY A 392 23.47 13.87 5.13
CA GLY A 392 22.69 13.47 3.97
C GLY A 392 22.21 12.03 3.99
N SER A 393 22.67 11.21 4.91
CA SER A 393 22.13 9.87 5.17
C SER A 393 20.72 9.97 5.81
N THR A 394 20.02 8.85 5.94
CA THR A 394 18.62 8.84 6.41
C THR A 394 18.35 7.70 7.38
N TYR A 395 17.33 7.85 8.20
CA TYR A 395 16.68 6.69 8.79
C TYR A 395 15.98 5.87 7.69
N HIS A 396 16.03 4.55 7.82
CA HIS A 396 15.32 3.65 6.91
C HIS A 396 13.79 3.69 7.11
N GLN A 397 13.34 3.96 8.33
CA GLN A 397 11.92 4.04 8.69
C GLN A 397 11.68 5.14 9.71
N TYR A 398 10.46 5.67 9.71
CA TYR A 398 9.97 6.56 10.76
C TYR A 398 8.65 6.06 11.35
N GLN A 399 8.33 6.52 12.56
CA GLN A 399 7.17 6.09 13.30
C GLN A 399 5.94 6.93 12.86
N PRO A 400 4.82 6.31 12.44
CA PRO A 400 3.68 7.03 11.84
C PRO A 400 3.06 8.10 12.75
N LEU A 401 2.96 7.82 14.05
CA LEU A 401 2.30 8.70 15.02
C LEU A 401 3.17 9.90 15.41
N THR A 402 4.45 9.65 15.70
CA THR A 402 5.39 10.67 16.20
C THR A 402 6.15 11.40 15.10
N LYS A 403 6.18 10.85 13.90
CA LYS A 403 6.95 11.32 12.73
C LYS A 403 8.47 11.34 12.96
N LYS A 404 8.97 10.62 13.95
CA LYS A 404 10.40 10.52 14.27
C LYS A 404 11.03 9.29 13.63
N GLY A 405 12.30 9.39 13.27
CA GLY A 405 13.08 8.28 12.76
C GLY A 405 13.10 7.09 13.75
N ASN A 406 13.11 5.88 13.22
CA ASN A 406 13.13 4.65 14.02
C ASN A 406 14.58 4.23 14.28
N ALA A 407 15.10 4.55 15.47
CA ALA A 407 16.47 4.24 15.86
C ALA A 407 16.75 2.72 16.01
N ASP A 408 15.72 1.90 16.28
CA ASP A 408 15.88 0.44 16.39
C ASP A 408 16.23 -0.20 15.05
N ILE A 409 15.70 0.36 13.96
CA ILE A 409 16.06 -0.06 12.59
C ILE A 409 17.33 0.68 12.14
N GLY A 410 17.47 1.97 12.50
CA GLY A 410 18.60 2.80 12.11
C GLY A 410 18.59 3.22 10.65
N GLY A 411 19.78 3.43 10.09
CA GLY A 411 20.03 3.87 8.71
C GLY A 411 21.04 2.97 8.01
N GLY A 412 21.75 3.55 7.03
CA GLY A 412 22.80 2.88 6.27
C GLY A 412 22.31 2.13 5.02
N PHE A 413 21.07 2.33 4.62
CA PHE A 413 20.55 1.90 3.32
C PHE A 413 20.83 3.03 2.33
N ASN A 414 21.89 2.87 1.53
CA ASN A 414 22.48 4.00 0.82
C ASN A 414 21.72 4.43 -0.46
N ASP A 415 20.67 3.72 -0.83
CA ASP A 415 19.72 4.17 -1.85
C ASP A 415 18.68 5.15 -1.29
N ASP A 416 18.36 5.09 0.01
CA ASP A 416 17.30 5.89 0.65
C ASP A 416 17.40 7.40 0.33
N PRO A 417 18.56 8.06 0.41
CA PRO A 417 18.64 9.50 0.14
C PRO A 417 18.16 9.90 -1.26
N LEU A 418 18.43 9.10 -2.29
CA LEU A 418 18.05 9.41 -3.67
C LEU A 418 16.54 9.37 -3.91
N TRP A 419 15.82 8.58 -3.13
CA TRP A 419 14.37 8.51 -3.23
C TRP A 419 13.67 9.82 -2.79
N LEU A 420 14.28 10.60 -1.89
CA LEU A 420 13.76 11.93 -1.54
C LEU A 420 13.77 12.87 -2.75
N ILE A 421 14.82 12.81 -3.57
CA ILE A 421 14.89 13.56 -4.83
C ILE A 421 13.78 13.12 -5.77
N ALA A 422 13.61 11.80 -5.96
CA ALA A 422 12.57 11.22 -6.82
C ALA A 422 11.16 11.68 -6.42
N GLY A 423 10.81 11.55 -5.14
CA GLY A 423 9.49 11.94 -4.63
C GLY A 423 9.23 13.44 -4.73
N THR A 424 10.24 14.25 -4.40
CA THR A 424 10.13 15.71 -4.48
C THR A 424 10.01 16.19 -5.93
N CYS A 425 10.83 15.67 -6.87
CA CYS A 425 10.74 16.00 -8.28
C CYS A 425 9.39 15.61 -8.90
N ALA A 426 8.86 14.43 -8.53
CA ALA A 426 7.53 14.00 -8.95
C ALA A 426 6.44 14.98 -8.47
N TYR A 427 6.51 15.42 -7.22
CA TYR A 427 5.61 16.43 -6.67
C TYR A 427 5.69 17.77 -7.41
N LEU A 428 6.89 18.27 -7.65
CA LEU A 428 7.11 19.56 -8.35
C LEU A 428 6.59 19.51 -9.79
N ARG A 429 6.84 18.40 -10.49
CA ARG A 429 6.35 18.20 -11.87
C ARG A 429 4.84 18.11 -11.92
N GLU A 430 4.20 17.51 -10.94
CA GLU A 430 2.75 17.39 -10.86
C GLU A 430 2.09 18.74 -10.51
N THR A 431 2.62 19.44 -9.53
CA THR A 431 1.94 20.58 -8.91
C THR A 431 2.43 21.95 -9.37
N GLY A 432 3.72 22.07 -9.68
CA GLY A 432 4.37 23.38 -9.86
C GLY A 432 4.53 24.17 -8.56
N ASP A 433 4.35 23.55 -7.38
CA ASP A 433 4.55 24.20 -6.08
C ASP A 433 6.02 24.21 -5.68
N PHE A 434 6.77 25.14 -6.25
CA PHE A 434 8.18 25.34 -5.90
C PHE A 434 8.36 25.91 -4.49
N GLY A 435 7.31 26.42 -3.86
CA GLY A 435 7.37 26.94 -2.49
C GLY A 435 7.72 25.86 -1.45
N ILE A 436 7.51 24.58 -1.76
CA ILE A 436 7.94 23.48 -0.89
C ILE A 436 9.47 23.48 -0.67
N LEU A 437 10.26 23.96 -1.64
CA LEU A 437 11.72 23.95 -1.58
C LEU A 437 12.28 24.87 -0.49
N ASP A 438 11.52 25.89 -0.10
CA ASP A 438 11.88 26.85 0.95
C ASP A 438 11.38 26.42 2.35
N GLU A 439 10.58 25.34 2.43
CA GLU A 439 10.07 24.85 3.70
C GLU A 439 11.20 24.38 4.62
N PRO A 440 11.21 24.84 5.89
CA PRO A 440 12.20 24.41 6.84
C PRO A 440 11.98 22.98 7.27
N CYS A 441 12.93 22.10 6.98
CA CYS A 441 12.95 20.71 7.38
C CYS A 441 14.03 20.47 8.42
N ALA A 442 13.72 19.65 9.42
CA ALA A 442 14.63 19.26 10.49
C ALA A 442 15.70 18.27 10.02
N PHE A 443 16.80 18.19 10.74
CA PHE A 443 17.68 17.03 10.71
C PHE A 443 17.47 16.19 11.97
N ASP A 444 17.28 14.87 11.80
CA ASP A 444 16.95 13.93 12.90
C ASP A 444 15.83 14.46 13.81
N SER A 445 14.79 15.01 13.18
CA SER A 445 13.64 15.61 13.88
C SER A 445 13.99 16.81 14.80
N ASN A 446 15.19 17.39 14.67
CA ASN A 446 15.63 18.56 15.42
C ASN A 446 15.43 19.85 14.60
N MET A 447 14.38 20.61 14.91
CA MET A 447 14.05 21.85 14.23
C MET A 447 15.04 23.01 14.49
N ASP A 448 15.85 22.94 15.54
CA ASP A 448 16.83 24.00 15.85
C ASP A 448 17.93 24.14 14.78
N VAL A 449 18.14 23.07 14.01
CA VAL A 449 19.12 23.02 12.92
C VAL A 449 18.46 22.88 11.54
N ALA A 450 17.17 23.18 11.45
CA ALA A 450 16.40 23.06 10.20
C ALA A 450 17.03 23.86 9.04
N LYS A 451 16.90 23.31 7.85
CA LYS A 451 17.30 23.92 6.57
C LYS A 451 16.14 23.84 5.57
N PRO A 452 16.14 24.66 4.52
CA PRO A 452 15.20 24.51 3.42
C PRO A 452 15.24 23.11 2.82
N LEU A 453 14.10 22.59 2.34
CA LEU A 453 14.03 21.28 1.68
C LEU A 453 15.05 21.15 0.53
N LEU A 454 15.32 22.24 -0.21
CA LEU A 454 16.34 22.23 -1.27
C LEU A 454 17.73 21.82 -0.75
N ASP A 455 18.09 22.21 0.48
CA ASP A 455 19.36 21.82 1.09
C ASP A 455 19.38 20.32 1.43
N HIS A 456 18.23 19.75 1.81
CA HIS A 456 18.08 18.30 2.01
C HIS A 456 18.29 17.53 0.69
N LEU A 457 17.77 18.04 -0.43
CA LEU A 457 18.01 17.43 -1.75
C LEU A 457 19.49 17.53 -2.15
N ARG A 458 20.16 18.67 -1.89
CA ARG A 458 21.60 18.84 -2.10
C ARG A 458 22.42 17.84 -1.30
N LEU A 459 22.05 17.64 -0.03
CA LEU A 459 22.70 16.65 0.84
C LEU A 459 22.49 15.22 0.36
N SER A 460 21.26 14.86 -0.03
CA SER A 460 20.96 13.55 -0.63
C SER A 460 21.80 13.26 -1.86
N PHE A 461 21.89 14.21 -2.79
CA PHE A 461 22.72 14.07 -4.00
C PHE A 461 24.20 13.94 -3.67
N ASN A 462 24.71 14.84 -2.81
CA ASN A 462 26.13 14.87 -2.45
C ASN A 462 26.55 13.66 -1.59
N TYR A 463 25.67 13.14 -0.74
CA TYR A 463 25.94 11.93 0.03
C TYR A 463 26.34 10.77 -0.91
N THR A 464 25.51 10.46 -1.89
CA THR A 464 25.83 9.41 -2.86
C THR A 464 27.04 9.75 -3.71
N ALA A 465 27.18 11.00 -4.16
CA ALA A 465 28.31 11.44 -5.00
C ALA A 465 29.68 11.34 -4.31
N THR A 466 29.73 11.32 -2.98
CA THR A 466 30.97 11.32 -2.20
C THR A 466 31.28 9.99 -1.50
N HIS A 467 30.29 9.11 -1.40
CA HIS A 467 30.43 7.79 -0.79
C HIS A 467 30.63 6.74 -1.90
N LEU A 468 31.82 6.74 -2.48
CA LEU A 468 32.19 5.88 -3.60
C LEU A 468 33.23 4.83 -3.17
N GLY A 469 33.11 3.64 -3.75
CA GLY A 469 34.05 2.55 -3.58
C GLY A 469 35.15 2.52 -4.64
N PRO A 470 35.91 1.41 -4.71
CA PRO A 470 37.09 1.28 -5.58
C PRO A 470 36.84 1.44 -7.09
N HIS A 471 35.62 1.11 -7.55
CA HIS A 471 35.24 1.21 -8.98
C HIS A 471 34.59 2.55 -9.33
N GLY A 472 34.51 3.49 -8.35
CA GLY A 472 33.81 4.76 -8.52
C GLY A 472 32.29 4.61 -8.50
N LEU A 473 31.79 3.49 -8.03
CA LEU A 473 30.36 3.19 -7.83
C LEU A 473 29.96 3.53 -6.39
N PRO A 474 28.67 3.79 -6.12
CA PRO A 474 28.22 4.12 -4.76
C PRO A 474 28.41 2.93 -3.80
N LEU A 475 28.87 3.22 -2.58
CA LEU A 475 28.91 2.24 -1.50
C LEU A 475 27.49 1.80 -1.15
N ILE A 476 27.29 0.48 -0.99
CA ILE A 476 25.94 -0.07 -0.73
C ILE A 476 25.46 0.18 0.71
N GLY A 477 26.39 0.36 1.66
CA GLY A 477 26.07 0.45 3.08
C GLY A 477 25.61 -0.88 3.66
N ARG A 478 24.57 -0.84 4.47
CA ARG A 478 23.92 -2.02 5.05
C ARG A 478 23.23 -2.87 4.00
N ALA A 479 22.51 -2.21 3.10
CA ALA A 479 21.90 -2.76 1.89
C ALA A 479 21.50 -1.58 0.97
N ASP A 480 21.02 -1.89 -0.22
CA ASP A 480 20.27 -0.94 -1.07
C ASP A 480 18.77 -1.29 -1.06
N TRP A 481 18.04 -1.04 -2.16
CA TRP A 481 16.62 -1.38 -2.29
C TRP A 481 16.31 -2.85 -1.91
N ASN A 482 17.25 -3.76 -2.19
CA ASN A 482 17.15 -5.14 -1.76
C ASN A 482 17.71 -5.27 -0.34
N ASP A 483 16.85 -5.14 0.66
CA ASP A 483 17.21 -5.21 2.09
C ASP A 483 17.96 -6.49 2.48
N CYS A 484 17.84 -7.53 1.67
CA CYS A 484 18.39 -8.85 1.95
C CYS A 484 19.75 -9.09 1.31
N LEU A 485 20.25 -8.15 0.49
CA LEU A 485 21.62 -8.19 -0.05
C LEU A 485 22.61 -7.47 0.90
N ASN A 486 23.21 -8.21 1.81
CA ASN A 486 23.94 -7.66 2.95
C ASN A 486 25.46 -7.85 2.81
N LEU A 487 26.08 -7.11 1.91
CA LEU A 487 27.48 -7.28 1.52
C LEU A 487 28.51 -6.84 2.59
N ASN A 488 28.06 -6.12 3.64
CA ASN A 488 28.87 -5.70 4.78
C ASN A 488 28.40 -6.29 6.11
N CYS A 489 27.27 -7.00 6.15
CA CYS A 489 26.57 -7.38 7.38
C CYS A 489 26.56 -8.89 7.61
N PHE A 490 27.66 -9.57 7.42
CA PHE A 490 27.74 -11.03 7.54
C PHE A 490 28.09 -11.49 8.95
N SER A 491 27.59 -12.67 9.31
CA SER A 491 27.86 -13.34 10.60
C SER A 491 28.79 -14.53 10.44
N ASP A 492 29.78 -14.65 11.29
CA ASP A 492 30.76 -15.74 11.27
C ASP A 492 30.56 -16.82 12.36
N ARG A 493 29.47 -16.65 13.16
CA ARG A 493 29.17 -17.53 14.30
C ARG A 493 27.67 -17.88 14.38
N PRO A 494 27.34 -19.09 14.84
CA PRO A 494 25.96 -19.44 15.15
C PRO A 494 25.31 -18.47 16.17
N GLY A 495 24.08 -18.08 15.96
CA GLY A 495 23.33 -17.17 16.84
C GLY A 495 23.59 -15.68 16.59
N GLN A 496 24.43 -15.33 15.64
CA GLN A 496 24.58 -13.96 15.14
C GLN A 496 23.77 -13.79 13.87
N SER A 497 23.35 -12.56 13.60
CA SER A 497 22.71 -12.18 12.35
C SER A 497 23.24 -10.83 11.89
N PHE A 498 23.01 -10.50 10.63
CA PHE A 498 23.39 -9.19 10.10
C PHE A 498 22.76 -8.03 10.89
N GLN A 499 21.61 -8.24 11.53
CA GLN A 499 20.91 -7.23 12.34
C GLN A 499 21.58 -6.99 13.69
N THR A 500 22.32 -7.96 14.21
CA THR A 500 22.83 -7.93 15.58
C THR A 500 24.35 -7.88 15.70
N SER A 501 25.11 -8.26 14.69
CA SER A 501 26.54 -8.56 14.88
C SER A 501 27.46 -8.14 13.75
N GLY A 502 26.99 -7.81 12.59
CA GLY A 502 27.85 -7.44 11.49
C GLY A 502 28.12 -5.94 11.42
N PRO A 503 29.21 -5.50 10.76
CA PRO A 503 29.30 -4.11 10.35
C PRO A 503 28.19 -3.79 9.36
N SER A 504 27.56 -2.62 9.52
CA SER A 504 26.50 -2.15 8.60
C SER A 504 27.02 -1.27 7.48
N GLU A 505 28.31 -0.96 7.49
CA GLU A 505 28.98 -0.11 6.50
C GLU A 505 30.38 -0.62 6.21
N GLY A 506 30.88 -0.31 5.02
CA GLY A 506 32.24 -0.63 4.62
C GLY A 506 32.70 0.24 3.45
N PRO A 507 34.02 0.39 3.26
CA PRO A 507 34.59 1.26 2.23
C PRO A 507 34.74 0.60 0.86
N VAL A 508 34.25 -0.63 0.66
CA VAL A 508 34.55 -1.44 -0.53
C VAL A 508 33.32 -1.93 -1.25
N ALA A 509 32.30 -2.42 -0.53
CA ALA A 509 31.12 -2.98 -1.17
C ALA A 509 30.29 -1.90 -1.88
N GLU A 510 30.04 -2.09 -3.17
CA GLU A 510 29.43 -1.12 -4.08
C GLU A 510 28.16 -1.65 -4.73
N SER A 511 27.23 -0.75 -5.09
CA SER A 511 25.97 -1.07 -5.78
C SER A 511 25.91 -0.39 -7.15
N VAL A 512 25.80 -1.18 -8.22
CA VAL A 512 25.53 -0.66 -9.57
C VAL A 512 24.11 -0.14 -9.69
N PHE A 513 23.18 -0.74 -8.95
CA PHE A 513 21.79 -0.26 -8.89
C PHE A 513 21.72 1.18 -8.35
N ILE A 514 22.40 1.50 -7.24
CA ILE A 514 22.48 2.87 -6.72
C ILE A 514 23.16 3.79 -7.74
N GLY A 515 24.16 3.29 -8.48
CA GLY A 515 24.79 4.04 -9.56
C GLY A 515 23.78 4.43 -10.64
N GLY A 516 22.95 3.49 -11.07
CA GLY A 516 21.85 3.75 -12.00
C GLY A 516 20.83 4.76 -11.46
N MET A 517 20.45 4.64 -10.17
CA MET A 517 19.59 5.61 -9.48
C MET A 517 20.19 7.01 -9.46
N PHE A 518 21.48 7.11 -9.13
CA PHE A 518 22.16 8.40 -9.08
C PHE A 518 22.15 9.11 -10.43
N VAL A 519 22.38 8.39 -11.53
CA VAL A 519 22.29 8.96 -12.89
C VAL A 519 20.85 9.39 -13.20
N LYS A 520 19.85 8.56 -12.89
CA LYS A 520 18.43 8.88 -13.15
C LYS A 520 17.96 10.09 -12.37
N TYR A 521 18.04 10.02 -11.05
CA TYR A 521 17.51 11.08 -10.17
C TYR A 521 18.43 12.29 -10.08
N GLY A 522 19.72 12.11 -10.35
CA GLY A 522 20.65 13.20 -10.53
C GLY A 522 20.30 14.08 -11.74
N LYS A 523 19.93 13.47 -12.88
CA LYS A 523 19.43 14.22 -14.04
C LYS A 523 18.16 15.02 -13.69
N GLU A 524 17.25 14.45 -12.92
CA GLU A 524 16.05 15.13 -12.45
C GLU A 524 16.38 16.30 -11.50
N PHE A 525 17.38 16.13 -10.63
CA PHE A 525 17.88 17.18 -9.76
C PHE A 525 18.59 18.29 -10.53
N SER A 526 19.43 17.96 -11.51
CA SER A 526 20.08 18.94 -12.39
C SER A 526 19.05 19.74 -13.19
N GLU A 527 17.99 19.09 -13.72
CA GLU A 527 16.88 19.75 -14.40
C GLU A 527 16.18 20.76 -13.45
N LEU A 528 15.94 20.36 -12.20
CA LEU A 528 15.37 21.22 -11.16
C LEU A 528 16.28 22.43 -10.88
N LEU A 529 17.58 22.23 -10.70
CA LEU A 529 18.54 23.30 -10.46
C LEU A 529 18.56 24.31 -11.62
N ARG A 530 18.52 23.84 -12.89
CA ARG A 530 18.43 24.73 -14.05
C ARG A 530 17.12 25.50 -14.08
N HIS A 531 16.00 24.86 -13.76
CA HIS A 531 14.71 25.53 -13.66
C HIS A 531 14.71 26.65 -12.62
N LEU A 532 15.47 26.47 -11.52
CA LEU A 532 15.68 27.48 -10.48
C LEU A 532 16.77 28.53 -10.83
N ASN A 533 17.36 28.48 -12.03
CA ASN A 533 18.48 29.29 -12.48
C ASN A 533 19.79 29.11 -11.67
N LEU A 534 19.95 27.95 -11.01
CA LEU A 534 21.16 27.56 -10.28
C LEU A 534 22.13 26.83 -11.24
N ASN A 535 22.53 27.48 -12.32
CA ASN A 535 23.23 26.86 -13.45
C ASN A 535 24.62 26.31 -13.08
N GLU A 536 25.36 26.98 -12.21
CA GLU A 536 26.68 26.52 -11.77
C GLU A 536 26.57 25.20 -10.98
N GLU A 537 25.59 25.10 -10.06
CA GLU A 537 25.32 23.88 -9.32
C GLU A 537 24.83 22.74 -10.25
N ALA A 538 24.02 23.08 -11.26
CA ALA A 538 23.58 22.11 -12.25
C ALA A 538 24.76 21.57 -13.08
N ASP A 539 25.69 22.42 -13.48
CA ASP A 539 26.89 22.01 -14.24
C ASP A 539 27.81 21.09 -13.40
N GLU A 540 27.95 21.38 -12.10
CA GLU A 540 28.67 20.50 -11.16
C GLU A 540 27.96 19.15 -10.99
N ALA A 541 26.63 19.17 -10.89
CA ALA A 541 25.84 17.94 -10.81
C ALA A 541 25.99 17.10 -12.08
N ASP A 542 25.91 17.72 -13.25
CA ASP A 542 26.08 17.03 -14.54
C ASP A 542 27.44 16.37 -14.69
N GLN A 543 28.53 16.98 -14.16
CA GLN A 543 29.86 16.38 -14.14
C GLN A 543 29.89 15.11 -13.29
N LYS A 544 29.28 15.14 -12.08
CA LYS A 544 29.19 13.97 -11.20
C LYS A 544 28.31 12.86 -11.80
N ILE A 545 27.22 13.24 -12.45
CA ILE A 545 26.33 12.32 -13.16
C ILE A 545 27.06 11.64 -14.31
N ALA A 546 27.80 12.38 -15.13
CA ALA A 546 28.60 11.82 -16.22
C ALA A 546 29.71 10.87 -15.73
N ALA A 547 30.34 11.20 -14.60
CA ALA A 547 31.34 10.32 -13.97
C ALA A 547 30.72 8.99 -13.49
N MET A 548 29.51 9.05 -12.90
CA MET A 548 28.79 7.87 -12.45
C MET A 548 28.29 7.02 -13.62
N ASP A 549 27.75 7.65 -14.67
CA ASP A 549 27.36 6.95 -15.91
C ASP A 549 28.55 6.15 -16.48
N LYS A 550 29.72 6.80 -16.54
CA LYS A 550 30.95 6.16 -16.96
C LYS A 550 31.34 5.00 -16.04
N ALA A 551 31.26 5.17 -14.71
CA ALA A 551 31.56 4.12 -13.74
C ALA A 551 30.63 2.91 -13.92
N CYS A 552 29.34 3.12 -14.13
CA CYS A 552 28.38 2.03 -14.42
C CYS A 552 28.72 1.31 -15.73
N GLN A 553 29.17 2.03 -16.76
CA GLN A 553 29.50 1.44 -18.04
C GLN A 553 30.87 0.74 -18.10
N GLU A 554 31.82 1.13 -17.29
CA GLU A 554 33.19 0.55 -17.27
C GLU A 554 33.33 -0.46 -16.13
N GLY A 555 33.02 -0.07 -14.89
CA GLY A 555 33.12 -0.94 -13.72
C GLY A 555 31.89 -1.80 -13.48
N GLY A 556 30.70 -1.33 -13.89
CA GLY A 556 29.42 -2.03 -13.69
C GLY A 556 28.97 -2.92 -14.84
N TRP A 557 29.80 -3.24 -15.82
CA TRP A 557 29.43 -4.00 -17.03
C TRP A 557 30.30 -5.21 -17.26
N ASP A 558 29.73 -6.39 -17.43
CA ASP A 558 30.48 -7.64 -17.65
C ASP A 558 30.46 -8.16 -19.09
N GLY A 559 29.96 -7.36 -20.04
CA GLY A 559 29.91 -7.65 -21.47
C GLY A 559 28.53 -7.98 -22.03
N GLU A 560 27.58 -8.42 -21.21
CA GLU A 560 26.19 -8.73 -21.63
C GLU A 560 25.11 -8.08 -20.77
N TRP A 561 25.41 -7.75 -19.49
CA TRP A 561 24.49 -7.09 -18.58
C TRP A 561 25.25 -6.26 -17.55
N PHE A 562 24.55 -5.42 -16.80
CA PHE A 562 25.09 -4.69 -15.66
C PHE A 562 25.22 -5.62 -14.46
N VAL A 563 26.42 -5.70 -13.86
CA VAL A 563 26.64 -6.49 -12.62
C VAL A 563 25.79 -5.92 -11.50
N ARG A 564 25.44 -6.76 -10.51
CA ARG A 564 24.60 -6.31 -9.40
C ARG A 564 25.34 -5.41 -8.44
N ALA A 565 26.54 -5.83 -8.03
CA ALA A 565 27.29 -5.19 -6.97
C ALA A 565 28.74 -5.71 -6.95
N TYR A 566 29.55 -5.11 -6.08
CA TYR A 566 30.81 -5.67 -5.61
C TYR A 566 30.72 -5.90 -4.10
N ASP A 567 31.19 -7.05 -3.63
CA ASP A 567 31.18 -7.40 -2.21
C ASP A 567 32.28 -6.68 -1.40
N ALA A 568 32.37 -6.94 -0.09
CA ALA A 568 33.36 -6.35 0.80
C ALA A 568 34.83 -6.72 0.43
N TYR A 569 35.01 -7.68 -0.47
CA TYR A 569 36.34 -8.14 -0.97
C TYR A 569 36.58 -7.73 -2.42
N SER A 570 35.79 -6.81 -2.96
CA SER A 570 35.78 -6.38 -4.38
C SER A 570 35.53 -7.52 -5.38
N LYS A 571 34.82 -8.56 -4.98
CA LYS A 571 34.39 -9.61 -5.91
C LYS A 571 33.04 -9.19 -6.51
N PRO A 572 32.84 -9.41 -7.80
CA PRO A 572 31.57 -9.08 -8.42
C PRO A 572 30.46 -10.02 -7.96
N VAL A 573 29.26 -9.46 -7.81
CA VAL A 573 27.99 -10.13 -7.54
C VAL A 573 27.09 -9.86 -8.73
N GLY A 574 26.44 -10.89 -9.26
CA GLY A 574 25.62 -10.73 -10.44
C GLY A 574 26.42 -10.61 -11.73
N ALA A 575 27.50 -11.38 -11.87
CA ALA A 575 28.37 -11.42 -13.02
C ALA A 575 28.47 -12.85 -13.58
N LYS A 576 28.91 -12.97 -14.83
CA LYS A 576 29.08 -14.26 -15.53
C LYS A 576 29.94 -15.30 -14.81
N GLU A 577 30.85 -14.86 -13.96
CA GLU A 577 31.73 -15.74 -13.18
C GLU A 577 31.11 -16.32 -11.93
N CYS A 578 29.90 -15.84 -11.55
CA CYS A 578 29.16 -16.34 -10.40
C CYS A 578 28.47 -17.67 -10.76
N GLU A 579 28.61 -18.70 -9.93
CA GLU A 579 27.92 -19.98 -10.11
C GLU A 579 26.43 -19.88 -9.87
N GLU A 580 26.02 -19.04 -8.90
CA GLU A 580 24.63 -18.73 -8.53
C GLU A 580 24.47 -17.21 -8.48
N GLY A 581 23.29 -16.69 -8.75
CA GLY A 581 23.06 -15.26 -8.82
C GLY A 581 23.88 -14.57 -9.92
N GLU A 582 23.93 -15.16 -11.12
CA GLU A 582 24.72 -14.67 -12.25
C GLU A 582 24.20 -13.34 -12.81
N ILE A 583 22.86 -13.16 -12.84
CA ILE A 583 22.22 -11.95 -13.32
C ILE A 583 21.07 -11.53 -12.38
N TYR A 584 20.91 -10.22 -12.18
CA TYR A 584 19.87 -9.61 -11.36
C TYR A 584 19.08 -8.56 -12.16
N ILE A 585 17.79 -8.41 -11.85
CA ILE A 585 16.88 -7.50 -12.54
C ILE A 585 17.14 -6.02 -12.21
N GLU A 586 17.50 -5.68 -10.94
CA GLU A 586 17.51 -4.31 -10.44
C GLU A 586 18.45 -3.39 -11.24
N PRO A 587 19.73 -3.72 -11.48
CA PRO A 587 20.61 -2.82 -12.22
C PRO A 587 20.20 -2.72 -13.69
N GLN A 588 19.62 -3.77 -14.30
CA GLN A 588 19.19 -3.71 -15.68
C GLN A 588 18.07 -2.67 -15.86
N GLY A 589 17.02 -2.76 -15.03
CA GLY A 589 15.92 -1.80 -15.07
C GLY A 589 16.37 -0.39 -14.81
N MET A 590 17.11 -0.15 -13.72
CA MET A 590 17.46 1.19 -13.28
C MET A 590 18.49 1.87 -14.19
N CYS A 591 19.54 1.17 -14.61
CA CYS A 591 20.54 1.75 -15.51
C CYS A 591 19.93 2.10 -16.88
N VAL A 592 19.08 1.23 -17.44
CA VAL A 592 18.44 1.51 -18.73
C VAL A 592 17.42 2.65 -18.62
N MET A 593 16.62 2.71 -17.53
CA MET A 593 15.74 3.85 -17.26
C MET A 593 16.52 5.17 -17.16
N ALA A 594 17.73 5.15 -16.64
CA ALA A 594 18.64 6.29 -16.57
C ALA A 594 19.23 6.69 -17.93
N GLY A 595 19.08 5.84 -18.96
CA GLY A 595 19.66 5.99 -20.28
C GLY A 595 21.12 5.54 -20.41
N ILE A 596 21.64 4.86 -19.38
CA ILE A 596 23.02 4.33 -19.37
C ILE A 596 23.13 3.24 -20.44
N GLY A 597 24.16 3.36 -21.29
CA GLY A 597 24.42 2.38 -22.34
C GLY A 597 23.50 2.44 -23.56
N LYS A 598 22.59 3.42 -23.66
CA LYS A 598 21.66 3.55 -24.79
C LYS A 598 22.40 3.82 -26.11
N GLU A 599 23.37 4.75 -26.09
CA GLU A 599 24.07 5.21 -27.30
C GLU A 599 25.04 4.15 -27.90
N ASN A 600 25.46 3.16 -27.10
CA ASN A 600 26.46 2.17 -27.52
C ASN A 600 25.92 0.72 -27.51
N GLY A 601 24.59 0.54 -27.40
CA GLY A 601 23.94 -0.76 -27.50
C GLY A 601 23.98 -1.62 -26.23
N LYS A 602 24.62 -1.17 -25.13
CA LYS A 602 24.65 -1.93 -23.88
C LYS A 602 23.28 -2.06 -23.25
N ALA A 603 22.45 -1.01 -23.33
CA ALA A 603 21.08 -1.03 -22.83
C ALA A 603 20.22 -2.10 -23.53
N GLU A 604 20.30 -2.18 -24.86
CA GLU A 604 19.63 -3.20 -25.66
C GLU A 604 20.08 -4.62 -25.26
N GLN A 605 21.40 -4.79 -25.13
CA GLN A 605 21.97 -6.09 -24.73
C GLN A 605 21.54 -6.49 -23.30
N ALA A 606 21.49 -5.54 -22.37
CA ALA A 606 21.06 -5.78 -21.00
C ALA A 606 19.59 -6.25 -20.93
N LEU A 607 18.67 -5.57 -21.63
CA LEU A 607 17.26 -5.98 -21.69
C LEU A 607 17.06 -7.31 -22.41
N LYS A 608 17.84 -7.58 -23.45
CA LYS A 608 17.86 -8.90 -24.09
C LYS A 608 18.30 -10.00 -23.11
N SER A 609 19.32 -9.75 -22.30
CA SER A 609 19.77 -10.71 -21.27
C SER A 609 18.71 -10.94 -20.20
N VAL A 610 17.93 -9.90 -19.83
CA VAL A 610 16.77 -10.05 -18.95
C VAL A 610 15.70 -10.96 -19.58
N GLU A 611 15.35 -10.72 -20.84
CA GLU A 611 14.37 -11.54 -21.56
C GLU A 611 14.81 -13.00 -21.68
N GLU A 612 16.08 -13.24 -22.03
CA GLU A 612 16.59 -14.60 -22.23
C GLU A 612 16.81 -15.39 -20.94
N ARG A 613 17.10 -14.71 -19.81
CA ARG A 613 17.58 -15.37 -18.58
C ARG A 613 16.63 -15.24 -17.38
N LEU A 614 15.88 -14.15 -17.28
CA LEU A 614 15.04 -13.86 -16.11
C LEU A 614 13.55 -13.95 -16.40
N ASP A 615 13.14 -13.88 -17.68
CA ASP A 615 11.72 -13.83 -18.00
C ASP A 615 11.02 -15.17 -17.82
N SER A 616 9.77 -15.10 -17.36
CA SER A 616 8.94 -16.28 -17.14
C SER A 616 7.47 -16.01 -17.49
N LYS A 617 6.65 -17.03 -17.38
CA LYS A 617 5.22 -16.95 -17.66
C LYS A 617 4.49 -15.91 -16.77
N PHE A 618 4.90 -15.74 -15.50
CA PHE A 618 4.18 -14.93 -14.52
C PHE A 618 4.93 -13.64 -14.14
N GLY A 619 6.01 -13.33 -14.85
CA GLY A 619 6.84 -12.15 -14.63
C GLY A 619 8.33 -12.47 -14.69
N ILE A 620 9.14 -11.45 -14.47
CA ILE A 620 10.60 -11.52 -14.50
C ILE A 620 11.07 -11.81 -13.09
N VAL A 621 11.83 -12.90 -12.89
CA VAL A 621 12.42 -13.28 -11.60
C VAL A 621 13.54 -12.31 -11.23
N LEU A 622 13.78 -12.16 -9.91
CA LEU A 622 14.74 -11.20 -9.38
C LEU A 622 16.18 -11.52 -9.79
N LEU A 623 16.53 -12.78 -9.81
CA LEU A 623 17.89 -13.25 -10.16
C LEU A 623 17.85 -14.67 -10.73
N GLN A 624 18.93 -15.06 -11.42
CA GLN A 624 19.19 -16.44 -11.86
C GLN A 624 20.71 -16.71 -11.98
N PRO A 625 21.16 -17.96 -11.76
CA PRO A 625 20.46 -19.06 -11.09
C PRO A 625 20.15 -18.75 -9.62
N ALA A 626 19.12 -19.37 -9.07
CA ALA A 626 18.77 -19.22 -7.64
C ALA A 626 19.86 -19.74 -6.72
N TYR A 627 20.00 -19.15 -5.54
CA TYR A 627 20.89 -19.65 -4.50
C TYR A 627 20.36 -20.94 -3.89
N THR A 628 21.18 -21.98 -3.87
CA THR A 628 20.82 -23.30 -3.32
C THR A 628 21.45 -23.56 -1.93
N LYS A 629 22.33 -22.68 -1.49
CA LYS A 629 23.02 -22.72 -0.19
C LYS A 629 23.15 -21.32 0.38
N TYR A 630 23.35 -21.23 1.70
CA TYR A 630 23.62 -19.96 2.37
C TYR A 630 25.04 -19.47 2.04
N HIS A 631 25.14 -18.24 1.56
CA HIS A 631 26.37 -17.51 1.28
C HIS A 631 26.56 -16.42 2.32
N LEU A 632 27.57 -16.61 3.20
CA LEU A 632 27.83 -15.69 4.30
C LEU A 632 28.09 -14.25 3.81
N GLU A 633 28.81 -14.13 2.71
CA GLU A 633 29.23 -12.87 2.08
C GLU A 633 28.09 -12.11 1.38
N LEU A 634 26.96 -12.75 1.11
CA LEU A 634 25.79 -12.16 0.46
C LEU A 634 24.66 -11.85 1.44
N GLY A 635 24.62 -12.56 2.57
CA GLY A 635 23.64 -12.37 3.61
C GLY A 635 22.29 -13.03 3.36
N GLU A 636 21.23 -12.37 3.80
CA GLU A 636 19.89 -12.95 3.94
C GLU A 636 19.30 -13.43 2.62
N ILE A 637 19.63 -12.81 1.50
CA ILE A 637 19.10 -13.18 0.17
C ILE A 637 19.31 -14.67 -0.14
N SER A 638 20.43 -15.24 0.29
CA SER A 638 20.79 -16.64 0.07
C SER A 638 20.19 -17.61 1.10
N SER A 639 19.45 -17.11 2.09
CA SER A 639 18.78 -17.93 3.11
C SER A 639 17.39 -18.40 2.70
N TYR A 640 16.75 -17.72 1.74
CA TYR A 640 15.43 -18.10 1.26
C TYR A 640 15.49 -19.32 0.34
N PRO A 641 14.44 -20.16 0.35
CA PRO A 641 14.34 -21.24 -0.62
C PRO A 641 14.32 -20.70 -2.08
N PRO A 642 14.89 -21.44 -3.04
CA PRO A 642 14.85 -21.07 -4.46
C PRO A 642 13.44 -20.75 -4.96
N GLY A 643 13.29 -19.66 -5.68
CA GLY A 643 12.03 -19.19 -6.26
C GLY A 643 11.15 -18.40 -5.28
N TYR A 644 11.61 -18.11 -4.05
CA TYR A 644 10.84 -17.34 -3.08
C TYR A 644 11.57 -16.07 -2.66
N LYS A 645 10.76 -15.02 -2.42
CA LYS A 645 11.25 -13.71 -1.99
C LYS A 645 12.37 -13.21 -2.89
N GLU A 646 13.45 -12.71 -2.32
CA GLU A 646 14.58 -12.15 -3.05
C GLU A 646 15.45 -13.23 -3.72
N ASN A 647 15.28 -14.51 -3.34
CA ASN A 647 16.04 -15.60 -3.98
C ASN A 647 15.27 -16.17 -5.19
N ALA A 648 15.40 -15.49 -6.34
CA ALA A 648 14.79 -15.87 -7.62
C ALA A 648 13.23 -15.91 -7.62
N GLY A 649 12.56 -15.26 -6.66
CA GLY A 649 11.15 -14.95 -6.76
C GLY A 649 10.88 -13.89 -7.82
N ILE A 650 9.64 -13.78 -8.31
CA ILE A 650 9.17 -12.65 -9.11
C ILE A 650 8.81 -11.53 -8.16
N PHE A 651 9.70 -10.59 -7.96
CA PHE A 651 9.41 -9.43 -7.13
C PHE A 651 8.66 -8.40 -7.98
N CYS A 652 7.35 -8.25 -7.73
CA CYS A 652 6.48 -7.48 -8.62
C CYS A 652 6.84 -5.99 -8.71
N HIS A 653 7.56 -5.48 -7.72
CA HIS A 653 8.03 -4.09 -7.65
C HIS A 653 9.07 -3.75 -8.76
N ASN A 654 9.96 -4.70 -9.13
CA ASN A 654 11.01 -4.48 -10.12
C ASN A 654 10.51 -4.68 -11.57
N ASN A 655 9.45 -5.43 -11.77
CA ASN A 655 8.94 -5.73 -13.10
C ASN A 655 8.53 -4.45 -13.87
N PRO A 656 7.82 -3.48 -13.27
CA PRO A 656 7.55 -2.21 -13.94
C PRO A 656 8.81 -1.38 -14.25
N TRP A 657 9.96 -1.57 -13.56
CA TRP A 657 11.21 -0.91 -13.96
C TRP A 657 11.70 -1.41 -15.32
N ILE A 658 11.55 -2.71 -15.58
CA ILE A 658 11.86 -3.27 -16.91
C ILE A 658 10.88 -2.74 -17.96
N ALA A 659 9.57 -2.70 -17.66
CA ALA A 659 8.60 -2.11 -18.59
C ALA A 659 8.95 -0.63 -18.92
N CYS A 660 9.35 0.17 -17.92
CA CYS A 660 9.82 1.54 -18.14
C CYS A 660 11.11 1.57 -18.99
N ALA A 661 12.06 0.68 -18.71
CA ALA A 661 13.32 0.59 -19.46
C ALA A 661 13.07 0.24 -20.94
N GLU A 662 12.18 -0.70 -21.22
CA GLU A 662 11.77 -1.05 -22.58
C GLU A 662 11.20 0.17 -23.32
N THR A 663 10.38 0.98 -22.66
CA THR A 663 9.85 2.21 -23.27
C THR A 663 10.93 3.26 -23.55
N VAL A 664 12.02 3.32 -22.76
CA VAL A 664 13.15 4.22 -23.02
C VAL A 664 13.83 3.85 -24.34
N LEU A 665 13.89 2.55 -24.66
CA LEU A 665 14.42 2.05 -25.95
C LEU A 665 13.39 2.06 -27.09
N GLY A 666 12.09 2.20 -26.80
CA GLY A 666 11.04 2.29 -27.81
C GLY A 666 10.28 0.98 -28.04
N HIS A 667 10.43 0.00 -27.17
CA HIS A 667 9.84 -1.34 -27.29
C HIS A 667 8.46 -1.39 -26.61
N GLY A 668 7.44 -0.82 -27.24
CA GLY A 668 6.08 -0.72 -26.67
C GLY A 668 5.40 -2.09 -26.52
N ASN A 669 5.56 -2.98 -27.49
CA ASN A 669 5.03 -4.35 -27.43
C ASN A 669 5.58 -5.10 -26.20
N ARG A 670 6.91 -5.05 -26.01
CA ARG A 670 7.57 -5.73 -24.90
C ARG A 670 7.23 -5.11 -23.53
N ALA A 671 7.21 -3.78 -23.45
CA ALA A 671 6.85 -3.06 -22.23
C ALA A 671 5.46 -3.47 -21.73
N PHE A 672 4.48 -3.56 -22.64
CA PHE A 672 3.11 -3.95 -22.28
C PHE A 672 3.00 -5.45 -21.94
N GLU A 673 3.76 -6.31 -22.61
CA GLU A 673 3.87 -7.73 -22.28
C GLU A 673 4.37 -7.93 -20.85
N VAL A 674 5.48 -7.29 -20.46
CA VAL A 674 6.04 -7.34 -19.10
C VAL A 674 5.03 -6.83 -18.08
N PHE A 675 4.39 -5.69 -18.37
CA PHE A 675 3.36 -5.13 -17.52
C PHE A 675 2.23 -6.11 -17.22
N LYS A 676 1.70 -6.79 -18.23
CA LYS A 676 0.58 -7.73 -18.08
C LYS A 676 0.88 -8.94 -17.20
N LYS A 677 2.13 -9.43 -17.20
CA LYS A 677 2.50 -10.68 -16.51
C LYS A 677 2.26 -10.65 -15.00
N THR A 678 2.46 -9.51 -14.36
CA THR A 678 2.24 -9.34 -12.91
C THR A 678 0.94 -8.64 -12.57
N CYS A 679 0.15 -8.27 -13.59
CA CYS A 679 -1.07 -7.50 -13.38
C CYS A 679 -2.23 -8.40 -12.93
N PRO A 680 -2.81 -8.19 -11.73
CA PRO A 680 -3.78 -9.11 -11.12
C PRO A 680 -5.06 -9.28 -11.94
N ILE A 681 -5.55 -8.23 -12.59
CA ILE A 681 -6.77 -8.27 -13.41
C ILE A 681 -6.64 -9.24 -14.60
N TYR A 682 -5.43 -9.39 -15.17
CA TYR A 682 -5.19 -10.38 -16.24
C TYR A 682 -4.97 -11.79 -15.72
N LEU A 683 -4.79 -11.95 -14.38
CA LEU A 683 -4.59 -13.25 -13.72
C LEU A 683 -5.87 -13.80 -13.06
N GLU A 684 -6.99 -13.09 -13.14
CA GLU A 684 -8.28 -13.49 -12.51
C GLU A 684 -8.71 -14.91 -12.89
N ASP A 685 -8.50 -15.32 -14.15
CA ASP A 685 -8.90 -16.65 -14.65
C ASP A 685 -8.13 -17.81 -14.01
N ILE A 686 -6.99 -17.51 -13.37
CA ILE A 686 -6.13 -18.48 -12.66
C ILE A 686 -6.00 -18.16 -11.17
N SER A 687 -7.07 -17.63 -10.55
CA SER A 687 -7.04 -17.24 -9.13
C SER A 687 -6.73 -18.41 -8.18
N GLU A 688 -6.98 -19.66 -8.57
CA GLU A 688 -6.56 -20.85 -7.80
C GLU A 688 -5.04 -21.06 -7.78
N VAL A 689 -4.31 -20.54 -8.79
CA VAL A 689 -2.85 -20.57 -8.86
C VAL A 689 -2.27 -19.31 -8.22
N HIS A 690 -2.79 -18.14 -8.64
CA HIS A 690 -2.31 -16.85 -8.15
C HIS A 690 -2.65 -16.61 -6.68
N ARG A 691 -3.79 -17.05 -6.21
CA ARG A 691 -4.31 -17.10 -4.84
C ARG A 691 -4.60 -15.74 -4.17
N THR A 692 -3.82 -14.70 -4.45
CA THR A 692 -4.11 -13.35 -3.94
C THR A 692 -5.27 -12.71 -4.70
N GLU A 693 -5.74 -11.59 -4.20
CA GLU A 693 -6.88 -10.86 -4.74
C GLU A 693 -6.66 -10.48 -6.22
N PRO A 694 -7.64 -10.70 -7.10
CA PRO A 694 -7.50 -10.35 -8.52
C PRO A 694 -7.65 -8.85 -8.81
N TYR A 695 -7.97 -8.03 -7.80
CA TYR A 695 -8.19 -6.59 -7.95
C TYR A 695 -7.03 -5.72 -7.44
N VAL A 696 -6.00 -6.30 -6.82
CA VAL A 696 -4.83 -5.57 -6.32
C VAL A 696 -3.52 -6.33 -6.57
N TYR A 697 -2.45 -5.57 -6.71
CA TYR A 697 -1.10 -6.15 -6.84
C TYR A 697 -0.63 -6.77 -5.54
N CYS A 698 0.16 -7.84 -5.66
CA CYS A 698 0.94 -8.42 -4.57
C CYS A 698 2.41 -7.98 -4.64
N GLN A 699 3.15 -8.19 -3.56
CA GLN A 699 4.57 -7.86 -3.48
C GLN A 699 5.41 -8.79 -4.37
N MET A 700 5.12 -10.08 -4.32
CA MET A 700 5.87 -11.08 -5.07
C MET A 700 4.98 -12.24 -5.53
N VAL A 701 5.47 -12.92 -6.56
CA VAL A 701 4.95 -14.18 -7.07
C VAL A 701 6.06 -15.22 -6.98
N ALA A 702 5.72 -16.46 -6.62
CA ALA A 702 6.68 -17.55 -6.58
C ALA A 702 7.29 -17.78 -7.97
N GLY A 703 8.61 -17.80 -8.04
CA GLY A 703 9.40 -17.92 -9.27
C GLY A 703 9.47 -19.35 -9.83
N VAL A 704 10.18 -19.51 -10.95
CA VAL A 704 10.26 -20.78 -11.69
C VAL A 704 10.87 -21.93 -10.88
N ASP A 705 11.73 -21.63 -9.92
CA ASP A 705 12.39 -22.63 -9.07
C ASP A 705 11.50 -23.07 -7.89
N ALA A 706 10.38 -22.39 -7.65
CA ALA A 706 9.46 -22.74 -6.57
C ALA A 706 8.45 -23.82 -6.99
N PRO A 707 8.15 -24.80 -6.12
CA PRO A 707 7.08 -25.77 -6.35
C PRO A 707 5.69 -25.14 -6.60
N SER A 708 5.45 -23.94 -6.03
CA SER A 708 4.21 -23.18 -6.18
C SER A 708 4.34 -22.06 -7.23
N PHE A 709 5.06 -22.28 -8.31
CA PHE A 709 5.27 -21.28 -9.36
C PHE A 709 3.97 -20.59 -9.78
N GLY A 710 3.93 -19.28 -9.69
CA GLY A 710 2.77 -18.44 -10.01
C GLY A 710 1.93 -18.04 -8.80
N GLU A 711 2.21 -18.57 -7.59
CA GLU A 711 1.49 -18.18 -6.36
C GLU A 711 1.91 -16.79 -5.90
N GLY A 712 0.96 -15.85 -5.82
CA GLY A 712 1.16 -14.52 -5.27
C GLY A 712 1.25 -14.51 -3.75
N LYS A 713 2.04 -13.58 -3.21
CA LYS A 713 2.27 -13.37 -1.77
C LYS A 713 2.20 -11.90 -1.41
N ASN A 714 1.73 -11.60 -0.20
CA ASN A 714 1.74 -10.25 0.39
C ASN A 714 1.04 -9.21 -0.50
N SER A 715 -0.28 -9.33 -0.63
CA SER A 715 -1.09 -8.39 -1.38
C SER A 715 -1.22 -7.02 -0.69
N TRP A 716 -1.63 -6.00 -1.43
CA TRP A 716 -1.96 -4.64 -1.04
C TRP A 716 -0.76 -3.73 -0.80
N LEU A 717 -0.04 -3.85 0.32
CA LEU A 717 0.96 -2.87 0.73
C LEU A 717 2.31 -3.15 0.05
N THR A 718 2.45 -2.68 -1.16
CA THR A 718 3.64 -2.86 -1.99
C THR A 718 3.88 -1.66 -2.90
N GLY A 719 5.13 -1.28 -3.09
CA GLY A 719 5.52 -0.28 -4.09
C GLY A 719 5.19 -0.67 -5.53
N THR A 720 4.81 -1.91 -5.76
CA THR A 720 4.30 -2.38 -7.05
C THR A 720 3.14 -1.51 -7.53
N ALA A 721 2.21 -1.14 -6.64
CA ALA A 721 1.04 -0.34 -7.01
C ALA A 721 1.44 1.02 -7.63
N ALA A 722 2.34 1.74 -6.98
CA ALA A 722 2.81 3.05 -7.45
C ALA A 722 3.64 2.94 -8.73
N TRP A 723 4.56 1.96 -8.79
CA TRP A 723 5.40 1.78 -9.96
C TRP A 723 4.65 1.28 -11.18
N THR A 724 3.65 0.41 -11.02
CA THR A 724 2.82 -0.04 -12.14
C THR A 724 1.91 1.07 -12.65
N PHE A 725 1.36 1.91 -11.75
CA PHE A 725 0.62 3.10 -12.18
C PHE A 725 1.53 4.07 -12.95
N THR A 726 2.73 4.34 -12.45
CA THR A 726 3.72 5.19 -13.11
C THR A 726 4.14 4.61 -14.47
N ALA A 727 4.48 3.32 -14.52
CA ALA A 727 4.86 2.65 -15.76
C ALA A 727 3.76 2.74 -16.81
N MET A 728 2.51 2.47 -16.43
CA MET A 728 1.39 2.54 -17.35
C MET A 728 1.08 3.97 -17.75
N SER A 729 0.84 4.88 -16.80
CA SER A 729 0.36 6.23 -17.09
C SER A 729 1.41 7.13 -17.74
N GLN A 730 2.67 7.05 -17.30
CA GLN A 730 3.72 7.96 -17.74
C GLN A 730 4.64 7.37 -18.81
N TYR A 731 4.94 6.08 -18.76
CA TYR A 731 5.89 5.46 -19.68
C TYR A 731 5.21 4.78 -20.88
N ILE A 732 4.16 3.98 -20.65
CA ILE A 732 3.46 3.27 -21.73
C ILE A 732 2.44 4.21 -22.41
N LEU A 733 1.45 4.72 -21.66
CA LEU A 733 0.46 5.67 -22.20
C LEU A 733 1.05 7.06 -22.44
N GLY A 734 2.21 7.35 -21.86
CA GLY A 734 3.05 8.48 -22.18
C GLY A 734 2.58 9.83 -21.66
N ILE A 735 1.74 9.91 -20.62
CA ILE A 735 1.26 11.17 -20.06
C ILE A 735 2.19 11.59 -18.90
N GLN A 736 3.20 12.38 -19.21
CA GLN A 736 4.33 12.69 -18.35
C GLN A 736 4.26 14.12 -17.80
N PRO A 737 4.00 14.32 -16.50
CA PRO A 737 4.23 15.62 -15.86
C PRO A 737 5.70 16.03 -15.97
N THR A 738 5.96 17.28 -16.38
CA THR A 738 7.30 17.89 -16.43
C THR A 738 7.30 19.25 -15.73
N LEU A 739 8.45 19.85 -15.53
CA LEU A 739 8.52 21.21 -14.96
C LEU A 739 7.85 22.23 -15.88
N ASP A 740 7.93 22.02 -17.18
CA ASP A 740 7.47 22.96 -18.23
C ASP A 740 6.05 22.69 -18.74
N GLY A 741 5.41 21.59 -18.33
CA GLY A 741 4.07 21.23 -18.77
C GLY A 741 3.79 19.73 -18.78
N LEU A 742 2.75 19.33 -19.48
CA LEU A 742 2.39 17.92 -19.61
C LEU A 742 2.90 17.38 -20.95
N ARG A 743 3.90 16.49 -20.90
CA ARG A 743 4.44 15.86 -22.10
C ARG A 743 3.60 14.65 -22.50
N VAL A 744 3.31 14.51 -23.78
CA VAL A 744 2.67 13.32 -24.36
C VAL A 744 3.69 12.56 -25.21
N ASN A 745 4.10 11.38 -24.71
CA ASN A 745 5.17 10.58 -25.31
C ASN A 745 4.87 9.08 -25.21
N PRO A 746 3.83 8.60 -25.93
CA PRO A 746 3.38 7.22 -25.84
C PRO A 746 4.45 6.23 -26.33
N CYS A 747 4.51 5.06 -25.67
CA CYS A 747 5.24 3.90 -26.13
C CYS A 747 4.36 2.67 -25.90
N ILE A 748 3.55 2.34 -26.90
CA ILE A 748 2.43 1.39 -26.84
C ILE A 748 2.63 0.21 -27.78
N PRO A 749 1.86 -0.89 -27.61
CA PRO A 749 1.83 -1.94 -28.61
C PRO A 749 1.42 -1.41 -29.99
N SER A 750 2.07 -1.95 -31.03
CA SER A 750 1.84 -1.51 -32.42
C SER A 750 0.42 -1.83 -32.94
N ASP A 751 -0.31 -2.74 -32.30
CA ASP A 751 -1.69 -3.11 -32.62
C ASP A 751 -2.76 -2.23 -31.95
N VAL A 752 -2.34 -1.25 -31.13
CA VAL A 752 -3.25 -0.26 -30.54
C VAL A 752 -3.49 0.88 -31.53
N ASP A 753 -4.72 1.00 -32.02
CA ASP A 753 -5.12 2.03 -32.99
C ASP A 753 -5.28 3.41 -32.34
N SER A 754 -5.92 3.46 -31.16
CA SER A 754 -6.21 4.72 -30.45
C SER A 754 -6.63 4.48 -29.02
N TYR A 755 -6.50 5.53 -28.20
CA TYR A 755 -7.09 5.62 -26.84
C TYR A 755 -7.28 7.07 -26.44
N LYS A 756 -8.05 7.30 -25.37
CA LYS A 756 -8.31 8.62 -24.81
C LYS A 756 -7.97 8.68 -23.33
N ILE A 757 -7.52 9.83 -22.87
CA ILE A 757 -7.23 10.09 -21.47
C ILE A 757 -7.84 11.43 -21.07
N ASP A 758 -8.66 11.42 -20.02
CA ASP A 758 -9.04 12.63 -19.29
C ASP A 758 -8.03 12.83 -18.13
N ARG A 759 -7.39 14.00 -18.08
CA ARG A 759 -6.34 14.34 -17.11
C ARG A 759 -6.57 15.70 -16.49
N ALA A 760 -6.79 15.75 -15.18
CA ALA A 760 -6.72 17.00 -14.43
C ALA A 760 -5.27 17.29 -14.04
N TYR A 761 -4.72 18.43 -14.44
CA TYR A 761 -3.32 18.78 -14.20
C TYR A 761 -3.15 20.28 -14.02
N ARG A 762 -2.56 20.71 -12.89
CA ARG A 762 -2.28 22.12 -12.53
C ARG A 762 -3.48 23.06 -12.75
N GLY A 763 -4.69 22.62 -12.33
CA GLY A 763 -5.92 23.41 -12.41
C GLY A 763 -6.60 23.42 -13.78
N GLN A 764 -6.05 22.72 -14.76
CA GLN A 764 -6.61 22.52 -16.10
C GLN A 764 -7.19 21.11 -16.22
N LYS A 765 -8.03 20.90 -17.24
CA LYS A 765 -8.53 19.60 -17.63
C LYS A 765 -8.20 19.34 -19.10
N TYR A 766 -7.53 18.24 -19.37
CA TYR A 766 -7.10 17.85 -20.70
C TYR A 766 -7.84 16.60 -21.17
N HIS A 767 -8.46 16.69 -22.37
CA HIS A 767 -9.06 15.57 -23.08
C HIS A 767 -8.10 15.14 -24.18
N ILE A 768 -7.25 14.18 -23.88
CA ILE A 768 -6.15 13.77 -24.75
C ILE A 768 -6.59 12.56 -25.57
N THR A 769 -6.62 12.72 -26.90
CA THR A 769 -6.86 11.64 -27.84
C THR A 769 -5.55 11.30 -28.53
N ILE A 770 -5.14 10.03 -28.48
CA ILE A 770 -3.96 9.51 -29.16
C ILE A 770 -4.41 8.59 -30.29
N GLU A 771 -3.91 8.83 -31.50
CA GLU A 771 -4.15 8.02 -32.68
C GLU A 771 -2.83 7.44 -33.20
N ASN A 772 -2.82 6.16 -33.56
CA ASN A 772 -1.66 5.45 -34.09
C ASN A 772 -1.90 4.88 -35.49
N PRO A 773 -2.15 5.72 -36.49
CA PRO A 773 -2.47 5.26 -37.85
C PRO A 773 -1.29 4.55 -38.56
N SER A 774 -0.07 4.80 -38.07
CA SER A 774 1.16 4.21 -38.61
C SER A 774 1.57 2.90 -37.94
N HIS A 775 0.83 2.46 -36.89
CA HIS A 775 1.12 1.26 -36.13
C HIS A 775 2.56 1.21 -35.59
N VAL A 776 3.08 2.37 -35.16
CA VAL A 776 4.40 2.48 -34.55
C VAL A 776 4.31 2.23 -33.04
N GLU A 777 5.38 1.76 -32.44
CA GLU A 777 5.45 1.55 -30.99
C GLU A 777 5.74 2.85 -30.25
N LYS A 778 6.45 3.80 -30.86
CA LYS A 778 6.85 5.06 -30.23
C LYS A 778 6.99 6.17 -31.26
N GLY A 779 6.83 7.41 -30.78
CA GLY A 779 6.99 8.63 -31.56
C GLY A 779 5.70 9.44 -31.65
N VAL A 780 5.84 10.76 -31.74
CA VAL A 780 4.77 11.72 -31.97
C VAL A 780 5.12 12.52 -33.21
N SER A 781 4.33 12.36 -34.27
CA SER A 781 4.51 13.10 -35.52
C SER A 781 3.82 14.45 -35.49
N GLN A 782 2.69 14.56 -34.80
CA GLN A 782 1.91 15.80 -34.68
C GLN A 782 1.15 15.88 -33.36
N MET A 783 1.07 17.10 -32.80
CA MET A 783 0.20 17.42 -31.69
C MET A 783 -0.55 18.73 -31.97
N THR A 784 -1.83 18.75 -31.59
CA THR A 784 -2.64 20.00 -31.58
C THR A 784 -3.27 20.23 -30.21
N VAL A 785 -3.42 21.48 -29.81
CA VAL A 785 -4.14 21.91 -28.61
C VAL A 785 -5.27 22.82 -29.09
N ASP A 786 -6.53 22.47 -28.80
CA ASP A 786 -7.73 23.17 -29.26
C ASP A 786 -7.74 23.41 -30.76
N GLY A 787 -7.27 22.43 -31.54
CA GLY A 787 -7.14 22.48 -32.99
C GLY A 787 -5.97 23.30 -33.52
N GLN A 788 -5.14 23.90 -32.67
CA GLN A 788 -3.93 24.64 -33.07
C GLN A 788 -2.68 23.75 -32.96
N PRO A 789 -1.85 23.68 -34.00
CA PRO A 789 -0.60 22.91 -33.96
C PRO A 789 0.36 23.44 -32.89
N VAL A 790 0.99 22.51 -32.16
CA VAL A 790 2.01 22.81 -31.16
C VAL A 790 3.33 22.18 -31.61
N ALA A 791 4.43 22.91 -31.43
CA ALA A 791 5.75 22.40 -31.73
C ALA A 791 6.20 21.41 -30.65
N GLY A 792 6.60 20.20 -31.03
CA GLY A 792 7.00 19.16 -30.10
C GLY A 792 5.81 18.43 -29.49
N ASN A 793 6.00 17.89 -28.29
CA ASN A 793 5.03 17.02 -27.61
C ASN A 793 4.77 17.42 -26.14
N VAL A 794 5.01 18.66 -25.77
CA VAL A 794 4.71 19.23 -24.45
C VAL A 794 3.55 20.20 -24.56
N ILE A 795 2.48 19.96 -23.79
CA ILE A 795 1.36 20.88 -23.68
C ILE A 795 1.81 22.04 -22.81
N PRO A 796 1.77 23.30 -23.31
CA PRO A 796 2.28 24.45 -22.59
C PRO A 796 1.42 24.79 -21.36
N LEU A 797 2.02 25.46 -20.37
CA LEU A 797 1.35 25.85 -19.11
C LEU A 797 0.58 27.16 -19.18
N ASP A 798 0.78 27.96 -20.21
CA ASP A 798 0.19 29.30 -20.39
C ASP A 798 -1.17 29.30 -21.10
N LEU A 799 -1.82 28.15 -21.17
CA LEU A 799 -3.17 28.02 -21.71
C LEU A 799 -4.20 28.73 -20.80
N PRO A 800 -5.30 29.28 -21.36
CA PRO A 800 -6.40 29.79 -20.56
C PRO A 800 -6.94 28.73 -19.59
N LEU A 801 -7.45 29.15 -18.42
CA LEU A 801 -8.06 28.19 -17.49
C LEU A 801 -9.32 27.54 -18.12
N GLY A 802 -9.39 26.22 -18.09
CA GLY A 802 -10.53 25.46 -18.61
C GLY A 802 -10.23 24.04 -19.05
N ASP A 803 -11.10 23.54 -19.90
CA ASP A 803 -10.99 22.23 -20.54
C ASP A 803 -10.33 22.40 -21.91
N HIS A 804 -9.39 21.54 -22.25
CA HIS A 804 -8.63 21.58 -23.49
C HIS A 804 -8.67 20.26 -24.23
N ASP A 805 -8.92 20.31 -25.54
CA ASP A 805 -8.86 19.17 -26.44
C ASP A 805 -7.46 19.00 -27.04
N ILE A 806 -6.83 17.88 -26.75
CA ILE A 806 -5.50 17.54 -27.25
C ILE A 806 -5.61 16.37 -28.21
N MET A 807 -5.12 16.57 -29.43
CA MET A 807 -5.02 15.52 -30.43
C MET A 807 -3.55 15.21 -30.72
N VAL A 808 -3.19 13.94 -30.58
CA VAL A 808 -1.82 13.45 -30.81
C VAL A 808 -1.84 12.35 -31.84
N THR A 809 -1.02 12.49 -32.87
CA THR A 809 -0.82 11.46 -33.90
C THR A 809 0.57 10.88 -33.76
N MET A 810 0.62 9.55 -33.57
CA MET A 810 1.89 8.81 -33.54
C MET A 810 2.43 8.58 -34.94
N GLY A 811 3.79 8.59 -35.10
CA GLY A 811 4.46 8.37 -36.39
C GLY A 811 5.96 8.69 -36.35
#